data_f795eda2f6adaad9fce1c2eff99fd51b
#
_entry.id   f795eda2f6adaad9fce1c2eff99fd51b
#
_cell.length_a   1.000
_cell.length_b   1.000
_cell.length_c   1.000
_cell.angle_alpha   90.00
_cell.angle_beta   90.00
_cell.angle_gamma   90.00
#
_symmetry.space_group_name_H-M   'P 1'
#
loop_
_entity.id
_entity.type
_entity.pdbx_description
1 polymer ?
#
loop_
_entity_poly.entity_id
_entity_poly.type
_entity_poly.pdbx_seq_one_letter_code
_entity_poly.pdbx_strand_id
1 'polypeptide(L)'
;MGNGSVKPKHPKHPDGQSGNLTYNALRSKVTELERELRRKDAEIQEREYHLKELREQLSKQTVAIAELTEELQNKCIQLNKLQDVVHIQGGSLLQASPDGVPLEVHRKTSGLVSLHSRRGAKAGVSAEPTTRTYDLNKPPEFSFEKARVRKESSEKKLITDALNKNQFLKRLDPQQIKDMVECMYGRNYQQGSYIIKQGEPGNHIFVLAEGRVEVFQGEKLISCIPMWTTFGELAILYNCTRTASVKAITNVKTWALDREVFQNIMRRTAQARDEQYRNFLRSVSLLKNLPEDKLTKIIDCLEVEYYDKGDYIIREGEEGSTFFILAKGTVKVTQSMEGHDQPQVIKTLQKGEYFGEKALISEDVRSANIIAEENDVACLVIDRETFNQTVGTFEELQKYLEGYVANLNRDDEKRHAKRSMSHRNLSKALSLEMIQLKEKVARFSSSSPFQNLEIIATLGVGGFGRVELVKVKNENVAFAMKCIRKKHIVDTKQQEHVYSEKRILEELCSPFVVKGSFDEPTSKFCVACVTEAFDYLHRLGIIYRDLKPENLILDAEGYLKLVDFGFAKRIGSGQKTWTFCGTPEYVAPEVILNKGHDFSVDFWSLGILVYELLTGNPPFSGTDQMMTYNLILKGIEKMDFPRKITRKPEDLIRRLCRQNPTERLGNLKNGINDIKKHRWLSGFNWEGLKARNLPSPLRRELNGPTDHSYFDKYPPEKGVPPDELSGWDKDF
;
A
#
# COMPACT_ATOMS: atom_id res chain seq x y z
N MET A 1 67.44 -39.17 -30.00
CA MET A 1 67.53 -40.64 -30.25
C MET A 1 66.47 -41.26 -29.36
N GLY A 2 65.40 -41.95 -29.78
CA GLY A 2 65.02 -42.50 -31.05
C GLY A 2 63.50 -42.66 -31.10
N ASN A 3 63.02 -42.49 -32.32
CA ASN A 3 61.65 -42.70 -32.76
C ASN A 3 61.15 -44.14 -32.51
N GLY A 4 59.93 -44.25 -32.01
CA GLY A 4 59.12 -45.48 -31.99
C GLY A 4 57.70 -45.18 -32.44
N SER A 5 57.50 -45.20 -33.78
CA SER A 5 56.22 -45.06 -34.45
C SER A 5 55.40 -46.35 -34.24
N VAL A 6 54.27 -46.28 -33.61
CA VAL A 6 53.26 -47.37 -33.62
C VAL A 6 52.08 -46.91 -34.49
N LYS A 7 51.92 -47.60 -35.63
CA LYS A 7 50.72 -47.47 -36.51
C LYS A 7 49.54 -48.22 -35.90
N PRO A 8 48.35 -47.61 -35.79
CA PRO A 8 47.14 -48.36 -35.50
C PRO A 8 46.59 -49.06 -36.74
N LYS A 9 46.21 -50.30 -36.60
CA LYS A 9 45.55 -51.12 -37.62
C LYS A 9 44.12 -50.61 -37.89
N HIS A 10 43.82 -50.39 -39.19
CA HIS A 10 42.46 -50.11 -39.67
C HIS A 10 41.56 -51.33 -39.56
N PRO A 11 40.30 -51.23 -39.04
CA PRO A 11 39.24 -52.17 -39.35
C PRO A 11 38.62 -51.81 -40.72
N LYS A 12 38.46 -52.83 -41.57
CA LYS A 12 37.77 -52.74 -42.87
C LYS A 12 36.28 -52.48 -42.65
N HIS A 13 35.75 -51.35 -43.19
CA HIS A 13 34.34 -51.06 -43.33
C HIS A 13 33.83 -51.55 -44.69
N PRO A 14 32.62 -52.07 -44.77
CA PRO A 14 31.85 -52.21 -46.02
C PRO A 14 31.05 -50.91 -46.21
N ASP A 15 30.87 -50.53 -47.47
CA ASP A 15 29.97 -49.51 -48.03
C ASP A 15 30.30 -48.02 -47.87
N GLY A 16 31.07 -47.51 -48.80
CA GLY A 16 31.53 -46.12 -48.93
C GLY A 16 30.58 -45.15 -49.63
N GLN A 17 29.26 -45.23 -49.52
CA GLN A 17 28.35 -44.24 -50.13
C GLN A 17 27.42 -43.46 -49.19
N SER A 18 27.15 -43.93 -47.97
CA SER A 18 26.26 -43.22 -47.03
C SER A 18 26.98 -42.17 -46.15
N GLY A 19 28.27 -42.31 -45.88
CA GLY A 19 29.06 -41.42 -45.04
C GLY A 19 29.37 -40.04 -45.70
N ASN A 20 29.46 -40.00 -47.04
CA ASN A 20 29.78 -38.77 -47.76
C ASN A 20 28.57 -37.80 -47.88
N LEU A 21 27.34 -38.34 -47.93
CA LEU A 21 26.14 -37.54 -47.97
C LEU A 21 25.87 -36.84 -46.61
N THR A 22 26.11 -37.49 -45.49
CA THR A 22 25.96 -36.93 -44.14
C THR A 22 27.04 -35.89 -43.82
N TYR A 23 28.30 -36.09 -44.24
CA TYR A 23 29.38 -35.15 -44.04
C TYR A 23 29.19 -33.87 -44.87
N ASN A 24 28.75 -33.98 -46.12
CA ASN A 24 28.48 -32.81 -46.98
C ASN A 24 27.24 -32.03 -46.49
N ALA A 25 26.20 -32.70 -45.97
CA ALA A 25 25.03 -32.05 -45.36
C ALA A 25 25.41 -31.28 -44.07
N LEU A 26 26.25 -31.87 -43.22
CA LEU A 26 26.76 -31.22 -42.02
C LEU A 26 27.64 -30.00 -42.36
N ARG A 27 28.52 -30.14 -43.36
CA ARG A 27 29.38 -29.02 -43.84
C ARG A 27 28.56 -27.88 -44.42
N SER A 28 27.49 -28.17 -45.17
CA SER A 28 26.55 -27.16 -45.68
C SER A 28 25.84 -26.42 -44.53
N LYS A 29 25.43 -27.16 -43.52
CA LYS A 29 24.76 -26.58 -42.34
C LYS A 29 25.69 -25.71 -41.49
N VAL A 30 26.95 -26.11 -41.34
CA VAL A 30 27.97 -25.28 -40.67
C VAL A 30 28.21 -23.96 -41.45
N THR A 31 28.32 -24.02 -42.78
CA THR A 31 28.48 -22.81 -43.62
C THR A 31 27.25 -21.88 -43.55
N GLU A 32 26.05 -22.44 -43.41
CA GLU A 32 24.82 -21.67 -43.22
C GLU A 32 24.78 -20.98 -41.86
N LEU A 33 25.11 -21.68 -40.79
CA LEU A 33 25.22 -21.14 -39.44
C LEU A 33 26.32 -20.06 -39.31
N GLU A 34 27.46 -20.24 -40.00
CA GLU A 34 28.52 -19.20 -40.06
C GLU A 34 28.05 -17.91 -40.76
N ARG A 35 27.20 -18.03 -41.82
CA ARG A 35 26.60 -16.86 -42.47
C ARG A 35 25.57 -16.18 -41.55
N GLU A 36 24.77 -16.97 -40.84
CA GLU A 36 23.77 -16.43 -39.89
C GLU A 36 24.47 -15.73 -38.72
N LEU A 37 25.55 -16.31 -38.19
CA LEU A 37 26.37 -15.69 -37.14
C LEU A 37 26.92 -14.35 -37.59
N ARG A 38 27.53 -14.26 -38.77
CA ARG A 38 28.06 -12.99 -39.34
C ARG A 38 26.97 -11.93 -39.51
N ARG A 39 25.74 -12.36 -39.88
CA ARG A 39 24.61 -11.43 -39.98
C ARG A 39 24.20 -10.92 -38.59
N LYS A 40 24.18 -11.77 -37.58
CA LYS A 40 23.90 -11.39 -36.22
C LYS A 40 24.97 -10.47 -35.61
N ASP A 41 26.23 -10.72 -35.90
CA ASP A 41 27.31 -9.86 -35.47
C ASP A 41 27.19 -8.45 -36.08
N ALA A 42 26.82 -8.35 -37.35
CA ALA A 42 26.55 -7.06 -37.99
C ALA A 42 25.35 -6.33 -37.34
N GLU A 43 24.25 -7.03 -37.06
CA GLU A 43 23.08 -6.46 -36.34
C GLU A 43 23.46 -5.98 -34.93
N ILE A 44 24.36 -6.68 -34.25
CA ILE A 44 24.86 -6.30 -32.91
C ILE A 44 25.69 -5.02 -33.03
N GLN A 45 26.61 -4.93 -33.98
CA GLN A 45 27.43 -3.74 -34.18
C GLN A 45 26.59 -2.50 -34.52
N GLU A 46 25.56 -2.65 -35.34
CA GLU A 46 24.63 -1.56 -35.68
C GLU A 46 23.87 -1.07 -34.44
N ARG A 47 23.41 -2.01 -33.60
CA ARG A 47 22.73 -1.67 -32.32
C ARG A 47 23.66 -1.02 -31.31
N GLU A 48 24.91 -1.46 -31.23
CA GLU A 48 25.94 -0.84 -30.38
C GLU A 48 26.25 0.61 -30.81
N TYR A 49 26.34 0.85 -32.12
CA TYR A 49 26.48 2.20 -32.64
C TYR A 49 25.29 3.09 -32.26
N HIS A 50 24.06 2.59 -32.41
CA HIS A 50 22.85 3.33 -32.09
C HIS A 50 22.74 3.59 -30.57
N LEU A 51 23.15 2.64 -29.75
CA LEU A 51 23.21 2.80 -28.27
C LEU A 51 24.24 3.88 -27.88
N LYS A 52 25.36 3.99 -28.59
CA LYS A 52 26.34 5.04 -28.36
C LYS A 52 25.77 6.41 -28.67
N GLU A 53 25.07 6.55 -29.78
CA GLU A 53 24.42 7.81 -30.19
C GLU A 53 23.34 8.25 -29.19
N LEU A 54 22.51 7.31 -28.74
CA LEU A 54 21.49 7.59 -27.71
C LEU A 54 22.10 7.99 -26.36
N ARG A 55 23.24 7.41 -25.97
CA ARG A 55 23.96 7.80 -24.75
C ARG A 55 24.52 9.22 -24.86
N GLU A 56 25.02 9.63 -26.02
CA GLU A 56 25.48 11.00 -26.23
C GLU A 56 24.32 12.01 -26.22
N GLN A 57 23.17 11.66 -26.79
CA GLN A 57 21.97 12.49 -26.73
C GLN A 57 21.47 12.64 -25.29
N LEU A 58 21.44 11.53 -24.53
CA LEU A 58 21.04 11.55 -23.11
C LEU A 58 21.97 12.41 -22.27
N SER A 59 23.28 12.35 -22.52
CA SER A 59 24.28 13.18 -21.85
C SER A 59 24.03 14.67 -22.09
N LYS A 60 23.77 15.06 -23.35
CA LYS A 60 23.45 16.46 -23.71
C LYS A 60 22.14 16.93 -23.01
N GLN A 61 21.12 16.10 -22.99
CA GLN A 61 19.86 16.42 -22.29
C GLN A 61 20.06 16.57 -20.78
N THR A 62 20.91 15.73 -20.18
CA THR A 62 21.22 15.81 -18.74
C THR A 62 21.89 17.12 -18.38
N VAL A 63 22.82 17.61 -19.23
CA VAL A 63 23.47 18.93 -19.04
C VAL A 63 22.46 20.06 -19.16
N ALA A 64 21.61 20.06 -20.17
CA ALA A 64 20.56 21.07 -20.34
C ALA A 64 19.55 21.11 -19.19
N ILE A 65 19.19 19.95 -18.61
CA ILE A 65 18.33 19.88 -17.43
C ILE A 65 19.04 20.48 -16.20
N ALA A 66 20.34 20.25 -16.04
CA ALA A 66 21.11 20.85 -14.94
C ALA A 66 21.15 22.38 -15.04
N GLU A 67 21.39 22.91 -16.23
CA GLU A 67 21.38 24.37 -16.48
C GLU A 67 20.01 25.00 -16.21
N LEU A 68 18.93 24.39 -16.70
CA LEU A 68 17.56 24.86 -16.42
C LEU A 68 17.19 24.79 -14.93
N THR A 69 17.71 23.78 -14.22
CA THR A 69 17.48 23.63 -12.78
C THR A 69 18.17 24.74 -11.99
N GLU A 70 19.38 25.11 -12.39
CA GLU A 70 20.14 26.22 -11.80
C GLU A 70 19.45 27.58 -12.07
N GLU A 71 18.97 27.79 -13.30
CA GLU A 71 18.22 28.99 -13.65
C GLU A 71 16.92 29.14 -12.84
N LEU A 72 16.18 28.02 -12.66
CA LEU A 72 14.99 27.97 -11.83
C LEU A 72 15.30 28.30 -10.36
N GLN A 73 16.39 27.77 -9.84
CA GLN A 73 16.83 28.02 -8.47
C GLN A 73 17.20 29.49 -8.25
N ASN A 74 17.87 30.10 -9.23
CA ASN A 74 18.19 31.54 -9.21
C ASN A 74 16.92 32.41 -9.27
N LYS A 75 15.93 32.07 -10.10
CA LYS A 75 14.64 32.77 -10.15
C LYS A 75 13.84 32.64 -8.85
N CYS A 76 13.88 31.45 -8.19
CA CYS A 76 13.27 31.28 -6.88
C CYS A 76 13.91 32.16 -5.80
N ILE A 77 15.24 32.30 -5.82
CA ILE A 77 15.96 33.21 -4.89
C ILE A 77 15.57 34.66 -5.15
N GLN A 78 15.41 35.08 -6.40
CA GLN A 78 14.96 36.43 -6.76
C GLN A 78 13.52 36.68 -6.30
N LEU A 79 12.62 35.72 -6.48
CA LEU A 79 11.23 35.80 -6.01
C LEU A 79 11.14 35.93 -4.48
N ASN A 80 11.94 35.15 -3.74
CA ASN A 80 11.99 35.26 -2.29
C ASN A 80 12.50 36.64 -1.83
N LYS A 81 13.52 37.19 -2.49
CA LYS A 81 14.01 38.55 -2.21
C LYS A 81 12.95 39.62 -2.51
N LEU A 82 12.16 39.44 -3.57
CA LEU A 82 11.04 40.37 -3.89
C LEU A 82 9.90 40.25 -2.86
N GLN A 83 9.60 39.05 -2.37
CA GLN A 83 8.63 38.85 -1.29
C GLN A 83 9.09 39.52 0.01
N ASP A 84 10.38 39.41 0.36
CA ASP A 84 10.94 40.11 1.54
C ASP A 84 10.84 41.64 1.41
N VAL A 85 11.08 42.20 0.22
CA VAL A 85 10.94 43.63 -0.05
C VAL A 85 9.46 44.09 0.05
N VAL A 86 8.53 43.29 -0.45
CA VAL A 86 7.09 43.57 -0.34
C VAL A 86 6.62 43.50 1.13
N HIS A 87 7.15 42.60 1.93
CA HIS A 87 6.88 42.55 3.37
C HIS A 87 7.44 43.73 4.13
N ILE A 88 8.62 44.26 3.75
CA ILE A 88 9.23 45.46 4.37
C ILE A 88 8.44 46.70 3.99
N GLN A 89 7.94 46.83 2.75
CA GLN A 89 7.15 47.98 2.31
C GLN A 89 5.70 47.93 2.81
N GLY A 90 5.10 46.73 2.98
CA GLY A 90 3.75 46.58 3.55
C GLY A 90 3.67 46.87 5.06
N GLY A 91 4.77 46.71 5.79
CA GLY A 91 4.85 47.06 7.22
C GLY A 91 4.93 48.53 7.52
N SER A 92 5.23 49.39 6.53
CA SER A 92 5.43 50.85 6.74
C SER A 92 4.17 51.66 6.50
N LEU A 93 3.04 51.07 6.08
CA LEU A 93 1.80 51.79 5.72
C LEU A 93 0.66 51.70 6.76
N LEU A 94 0.91 51.11 7.93
CA LEU A 94 -0.11 50.96 8.99
C LEU A 94 0.40 51.44 10.36
N GLN A 95 1.08 52.60 10.44
CA GLN A 95 1.30 53.31 11.71
C GLN A 95 1.13 54.77 11.53
N ALA A 96 -0.11 55.22 11.66
CA ALA A 96 -0.45 56.58 12.07
C ALA A 96 -1.79 56.56 12.80
N SER A 97 -1.77 56.46 14.13
CA SER A 97 -2.77 57.02 15.01
C SER A 97 -2.08 57.56 16.28
N PRO A 98 -2.48 58.71 16.75
CA PRO A 98 -1.79 59.45 17.77
C PRO A 98 -2.39 59.11 19.13
N ASP A 99 -1.66 58.40 19.99
CA ASP A 99 -1.75 58.58 21.43
C ASP A 99 -0.63 57.76 22.10
N GLY A 100 0.28 58.49 22.74
CA GLY A 100 1.47 57.94 23.37
C GLY A 100 1.20 57.37 24.74
N VAL A 101 1.59 56.08 24.89
CA VAL A 101 1.99 55.50 26.18
C VAL A 101 3.07 54.44 25.89
N PRO A 102 4.24 54.46 26.56
CA PRO A 102 5.28 53.45 26.34
C PRO A 102 4.95 52.19 27.10
N LEU A 103 4.91 51.05 26.38
CA LEU A 103 4.84 49.74 26.99
C LEU A 103 6.25 49.09 26.96
N GLU A 104 6.76 48.83 28.15
CA GLU A 104 8.00 48.10 28.39
C GLU A 104 8.00 46.70 27.79
N VAL A 105 9.06 46.42 27.05
CA VAL A 105 9.33 45.11 26.45
C VAL A 105 10.00 44.22 27.46
N HIS A 106 9.29 43.33 28.13
CA HIS A 106 9.86 42.19 28.80
C HIS A 106 10.21 41.09 27.81
N ARG A 107 11.50 40.97 27.47
CA ARG A 107 12.05 39.80 26.82
C ARG A 107 11.92 38.58 27.77
N LYS A 108 11.05 37.63 27.43
CA LYS A 108 11.17 36.24 27.87
C LYS A 108 11.34 35.35 26.63
N THR A 109 12.56 34.83 26.53
CA THR A 109 12.98 33.79 25.61
C THR A 109 12.26 32.49 25.93
N SER A 110 11.34 32.07 25.10
CA SER A 110 11.02 30.67 24.85
C SER A 110 10.48 30.57 23.43
N GLY A 111 11.29 29.95 22.55
CA GLY A 111 10.99 29.84 21.14
C GLY A 111 9.80 28.92 20.87
N LEU A 112 8.64 29.48 20.72
CA LEU A 112 7.48 28.85 20.07
C LEU A 112 7.21 29.65 18.82
N VAL A 113 7.79 29.19 17.69
CA VAL A 113 7.45 29.71 16.38
C VAL A 113 6.05 29.21 16.03
N SER A 114 5.07 30.09 16.17
CA SER A 114 3.72 29.89 15.65
C SER A 114 3.78 29.98 14.12
N LEU A 115 3.90 28.84 13.46
CA LEU A 115 3.69 28.74 12.01
C LEU A 115 2.18 28.65 11.75
N HIS A 116 1.54 29.81 11.59
CA HIS A 116 0.21 29.91 11.00
C HIS A 116 0.28 29.63 9.49
N SER A 117 0.44 28.37 9.12
CA SER A 117 0.12 27.89 7.78
C SER A 117 -1.31 27.38 7.80
N ARG A 118 -2.24 28.10 7.20
CA ARG A 118 -3.60 27.65 6.89
C ARG A 118 -3.53 26.52 5.86
N ARG A 119 -3.12 25.33 6.27
CA ARG A 119 -3.43 24.10 5.54
C ARG A 119 -4.74 23.59 6.09
N GLY A 120 -5.79 23.57 5.25
CA GLY A 120 -7.06 22.90 5.58
C GLY A 120 -6.78 21.47 6.02
N ALA A 121 -7.62 20.92 6.91
CA ALA A 121 -7.52 19.56 7.37
C ALA A 121 -7.35 18.62 6.16
N LYS A 122 -6.35 17.71 6.20
CA LYS A 122 -6.11 16.75 5.15
C LYS A 122 -7.33 15.82 5.04
N ALA A 123 -8.08 15.92 3.95
CA ALA A 123 -9.25 15.08 3.73
C ALA A 123 -8.81 13.66 3.38
N GLY A 124 -9.34 12.67 4.10
CA GLY A 124 -9.20 11.27 3.74
C GLY A 124 -9.94 10.97 2.42
N VAL A 125 -9.42 10.04 1.65
CA VAL A 125 -9.97 9.60 0.37
C VAL A 125 -10.50 8.17 0.51
N SER A 126 -11.69 7.88 -0.01
CA SER A 126 -12.25 6.53 -0.05
C SER A 126 -12.91 6.22 -1.38
N ALA A 127 -12.77 4.99 -1.83
CA ALA A 127 -13.28 4.46 -3.09
C ALA A 127 -13.91 3.07 -2.93
N GLU A 128 -14.79 2.86 -1.97
CA GLU A 128 -15.57 1.62 -1.95
C GLU A 128 -16.65 1.63 -3.05
N PRO A 129 -16.75 0.54 -3.85
CA PRO A 129 -17.93 0.33 -4.68
C PRO A 129 -19.11 -0.01 -3.78
N THR A 130 -20.11 0.84 -3.75
CA THR A 130 -21.36 0.55 -3.05
C THR A 130 -22.15 -0.45 -3.83
N THR A 131 -22.44 -1.55 -3.22
CA THR A 131 -23.43 -2.51 -3.67
C THR A 131 -24.81 -2.06 -3.27
N ARG A 132 -25.75 -2.09 -4.20
CA ARG A 132 -27.15 -1.67 -4.02
C ARG A 132 -28.00 -2.64 -3.17
N THR A 133 -27.42 -3.62 -2.49
CA THR A 133 -28.16 -4.62 -1.74
C THR A 133 -27.64 -4.72 -0.32
N TYR A 134 -28.49 -4.36 0.64
CA TYR A 134 -28.30 -4.41 2.09
C TYR A 134 -28.29 -5.84 2.66
N ASP A 135 -27.74 -6.80 1.94
CA ASP A 135 -27.58 -8.15 2.47
C ASP A 135 -26.17 -8.32 3.04
N LEU A 136 -26.05 -8.10 4.35
CA LEU A 136 -24.81 -8.14 5.12
C LEU A 136 -24.05 -9.49 5.06
N ASN A 137 -24.67 -10.53 4.47
CA ASN A 137 -24.14 -11.89 4.42
C ASN A 137 -23.73 -12.37 3.02
N LYS A 138 -23.95 -11.57 1.96
CA LYS A 138 -23.49 -11.91 0.62
C LYS A 138 -22.67 -10.78 0.04
N PRO A 139 -21.37 -11.01 -0.33
CA PRO A 139 -20.66 -10.07 -1.19
C PRO A 139 -21.47 -9.94 -2.50
N PRO A 140 -21.58 -8.72 -3.07
CA PRO A 140 -22.28 -8.55 -4.32
C PRO A 140 -21.59 -9.37 -5.40
N GLU A 141 -22.32 -10.27 -5.99
CA GLU A 141 -21.87 -11.02 -7.16
C GLU A 141 -21.71 -10.04 -8.33
N PHE A 142 -20.51 -9.50 -8.50
CA PHE A 142 -20.13 -8.89 -9.76
C PHE A 142 -20.09 -9.99 -10.83
N SER A 143 -21.09 -9.99 -11.71
CA SER A 143 -21.11 -10.94 -12.83
C SER A 143 -20.17 -10.43 -13.92
N PHE A 144 -18.98 -10.97 -13.95
CA PHE A 144 -17.98 -10.71 -14.99
C PHE A 144 -18.51 -11.02 -16.39
N GLU A 145 -19.34 -12.05 -16.51
CA GLU A 145 -19.97 -12.42 -17.78
C GLU A 145 -20.91 -11.34 -18.32
N LYS A 146 -21.66 -10.66 -17.44
CA LYS A 146 -22.52 -9.54 -17.81
C LYS A 146 -21.75 -8.27 -18.20
N ALA A 147 -20.53 -8.12 -17.71
CA ALA A 147 -19.66 -6.97 -18.02
C ALA A 147 -18.88 -7.15 -19.32
N ARG A 148 -18.78 -8.38 -19.87
CA ARG A 148 -18.07 -8.65 -21.13
C ARG A 148 -18.81 -8.07 -22.33
N VAL A 149 -18.07 -7.39 -23.18
CA VAL A 149 -18.56 -6.80 -24.43
C VAL A 149 -17.86 -7.46 -25.62
N ARG A 150 -18.65 -7.95 -26.56
CA ARG A 150 -18.12 -8.61 -27.78
C ARG A 150 -17.38 -7.59 -28.64
N LYS A 151 -16.16 -7.93 -29.06
CA LYS A 151 -15.25 -7.13 -29.89
C LYS A 151 -14.60 -8.04 -30.94
N GLU A 152 -14.17 -7.45 -32.03
CA GLU A 152 -13.36 -8.13 -33.03
C GLU A 152 -11.93 -8.39 -32.51
N SER A 153 -11.27 -9.42 -33.03
CA SER A 153 -9.91 -9.77 -32.62
C SER A 153 -8.91 -8.65 -32.90
N SER A 154 -9.10 -7.91 -33.98
CA SER A 154 -8.31 -6.72 -34.35
C SER A 154 -8.44 -5.60 -33.32
N GLU A 155 -9.67 -5.28 -32.89
CA GLU A 155 -9.93 -4.27 -31.86
C GLU A 155 -9.33 -4.68 -30.49
N LYS A 156 -9.52 -5.95 -30.10
CA LYS A 156 -8.91 -6.48 -28.86
C LYS A 156 -7.40 -6.31 -28.84
N LYS A 157 -6.72 -6.61 -29.96
CA LYS A 157 -5.28 -6.45 -30.08
C LYS A 157 -4.86 -4.99 -29.91
N LEU A 158 -5.52 -4.07 -30.62
CA LEU A 158 -5.21 -2.64 -30.55
C LEU A 158 -5.45 -2.04 -29.15
N ILE A 159 -6.53 -2.44 -28.46
CA ILE A 159 -6.78 -2.05 -27.06
C ILE A 159 -5.71 -2.61 -26.14
N THR A 160 -5.32 -3.89 -26.30
CA THR A 160 -4.26 -4.53 -25.52
C THR A 160 -2.95 -3.78 -25.68
N ASP A 161 -2.56 -3.45 -26.90
CA ASP A 161 -1.35 -2.69 -27.20
C ASP A 161 -1.38 -1.29 -26.58
N ALA A 162 -2.55 -0.61 -26.62
CA ALA A 162 -2.73 0.70 -26.01
C ALA A 162 -2.60 0.66 -24.47
N LEU A 163 -3.16 -0.36 -23.81
CA LEU A 163 -3.03 -0.56 -22.37
C LEU A 163 -1.58 -0.88 -21.97
N ASN A 164 -0.90 -1.75 -22.71
CA ASN A 164 0.49 -2.14 -22.45
C ASN A 164 1.51 -1.01 -22.71
N LYS A 165 1.19 -0.04 -23.57
CA LYS A 165 2.02 1.17 -23.75
C LYS A 165 1.92 2.16 -22.60
N ASN A 166 0.83 2.11 -21.83
CA ASN A 166 0.64 3.01 -20.69
C ASN A 166 1.63 2.67 -19.56
N GLN A 167 2.36 3.67 -19.07
CA GLN A 167 3.44 3.49 -18.09
C GLN A 167 2.98 2.92 -16.74
N PHE A 168 1.71 3.05 -16.39
CA PHE A 168 1.13 2.55 -15.15
C PHE A 168 0.54 1.17 -15.35
N LEU A 169 -0.23 0.96 -16.44
CA LEU A 169 -0.96 -0.27 -16.69
C LEU A 169 -0.07 -1.43 -17.18
N LYS A 170 1.08 -1.14 -17.82
CA LYS A 170 2.06 -2.17 -18.24
C LYS A 170 2.60 -3.05 -17.12
N ARG A 171 2.38 -2.65 -15.85
CA ARG A 171 2.78 -3.42 -14.65
C ARG A 171 1.72 -4.42 -14.21
N LEU A 172 0.55 -4.41 -14.85
CA LEU A 172 -0.53 -5.34 -14.56
C LEU A 172 -0.25 -6.71 -15.15
N ASP A 173 -0.80 -7.72 -14.51
CA ASP A 173 -0.74 -9.10 -14.98
C ASP A 173 -1.41 -9.25 -16.37
N PRO A 174 -0.88 -10.06 -17.30
CA PRO A 174 -1.49 -10.30 -18.61
C PRO A 174 -2.97 -10.72 -18.55
N GLN A 175 -3.36 -11.49 -17.52
CA GLN A 175 -4.76 -11.87 -17.34
C GLN A 175 -5.63 -10.67 -16.94
N GLN A 176 -5.11 -9.73 -16.12
CA GLN A 176 -5.78 -8.49 -15.77
C GLN A 176 -6.01 -7.62 -17.01
N ILE A 177 -4.99 -7.44 -17.84
CA ILE A 177 -5.10 -6.71 -19.11
C ILE A 177 -6.15 -7.36 -20.01
N LYS A 178 -6.13 -8.69 -20.17
CA LYS A 178 -7.11 -9.43 -20.95
C LYS A 178 -8.54 -9.20 -20.44
N ASP A 179 -8.74 -9.31 -19.13
CA ASP A 179 -10.06 -9.11 -18.52
C ASP A 179 -10.54 -7.65 -18.67
N MET A 180 -9.64 -6.66 -18.58
CA MET A 180 -9.96 -5.26 -18.89
C MET A 180 -10.43 -5.11 -20.34
N VAL A 181 -9.69 -5.66 -21.30
CA VAL A 181 -10.04 -5.61 -22.73
C VAL A 181 -11.41 -6.23 -22.98
N GLU A 182 -11.73 -7.36 -22.35
CA GLU A 182 -13.03 -8.02 -22.50
C GLU A 182 -14.19 -7.15 -21.95
N CYS A 183 -13.96 -6.36 -20.90
CA CYS A 183 -14.99 -5.54 -20.25
C CYS A 183 -15.09 -4.11 -20.79
N MET A 184 -14.13 -3.61 -21.57
CA MET A 184 -14.23 -2.29 -22.19
C MET A 184 -15.40 -2.22 -23.17
N TYR A 185 -16.11 -1.10 -23.20
CA TYR A 185 -17.25 -0.85 -24.09
C TYR A 185 -17.08 0.44 -24.89
N GLY A 186 -17.73 0.51 -26.07
CA GLY A 186 -17.63 1.67 -26.96
C GLY A 186 -18.41 2.88 -26.43
N ARG A 187 -17.82 4.07 -26.50
CA ARG A 187 -18.47 5.36 -26.27
C ARG A 187 -18.15 6.33 -27.38
N ASN A 188 -19.19 7.03 -27.85
CA ASN A 188 -19.06 8.04 -28.89
C ASN A 188 -19.30 9.43 -28.30
N TYR A 189 -18.51 10.40 -28.78
CA TYR A 189 -18.59 11.81 -28.37
C TYR A 189 -18.65 12.69 -29.62
N GLN A 190 -19.52 13.68 -29.57
CA GLN A 190 -19.63 14.65 -30.66
C GLN A 190 -18.53 15.72 -30.58
N GLN A 191 -18.17 16.29 -31.70
CA GLN A 191 -17.25 17.42 -31.79
C GLN A 191 -17.64 18.52 -30.79
N GLY A 192 -16.65 19.06 -30.08
CA GLY A 192 -16.81 20.13 -29.10
C GLY A 192 -17.18 19.64 -27.69
N SER A 193 -17.62 18.39 -27.51
CA SER A 193 -17.97 17.84 -26.19
C SER A 193 -16.74 17.53 -25.33
N TYR A 194 -16.90 17.60 -24.01
CA TYR A 194 -15.89 17.17 -23.05
C TYR A 194 -16.05 15.68 -22.77
N ILE A 195 -14.98 14.92 -22.93
CA ILE A 195 -14.89 13.50 -22.53
C ILE A 195 -14.55 13.44 -21.04
N ILE A 196 -13.66 14.32 -20.60
CA ILE A 196 -13.21 14.49 -19.22
C ILE A 196 -13.21 15.99 -18.91
N LYS A 197 -13.67 16.37 -17.70
CA LYS A 197 -13.52 17.74 -17.18
C LYS A 197 -12.63 17.76 -15.96
N GLN A 198 -11.71 18.71 -15.91
CA GLN A 198 -10.82 18.92 -14.78
C GLN A 198 -11.59 19.14 -13.48
N GLY A 199 -11.13 18.53 -12.38
CA GLY A 199 -11.76 18.66 -11.05
C GLY A 199 -12.92 17.71 -10.79
N GLU A 200 -13.54 17.09 -11.83
CA GLU A 200 -14.59 16.08 -11.65
C GLU A 200 -14.03 14.75 -11.14
N PRO A 201 -14.81 13.96 -10.37
CA PRO A 201 -14.45 12.59 -10.02
C PRO A 201 -14.24 11.72 -11.27
N GLY A 202 -13.19 10.93 -11.30
CA GLY A 202 -12.90 10.07 -12.45
C GLY A 202 -13.46 8.66 -12.29
N ASN A 203 -14.48 8.30 -13.05
CA ASN A 203 -15.14 6.98 -12.99
C ASN A 203 -14.83 6.06 -14.18
N HIS A 204 -14.07 6.54 -15.17
CA HIS A 204 -13.75 5.77 -16.38
C HIS A 204 -12.30 5.96 -16.79
N ILE A 205 -11.73 4.91 -17.38
CA ILE A 205 -10.51 4.97 -18.20
C ILE A 205 -10.92 4.81 -19.68
N PHE A 206 -10.17 5.42 -20.57
CA PHE A 206 -10.48 5.44 -21.99
C PHE A 206 -9.27 5.02 -22.83
N VAL A 207 -9.57 4.39 -23.97
CA VAL A 207 -8.64 4.22 -25.11
C VAL A 207 -9.24 4.95 -26.30
N LEU A 208 -8.50 5.88 -26.90
CA LEU A 208 -8.94 6.62 -28.08
C LEU A 208 -8.87 5.70 -29.31
N ALA A 209 -10.03 5.37 -29.90
CA ALA A 209 -10.10 4.52 -31.09
C ALA A 209 -10.15 5.34 -32.39
N GLU A 210 -10.97 6.39 -32.44
CA GLU A 210 -11.17 7.24 -33.61
C GLU A 210 -11.32 8.71 -33.22
N GLY A 211 -10.88 9.60 -34.10
CA GLY A 211 -11.02 11.04 -33.92
C GLY A 211 -9.80 11.72 -33.29
N ARG A 212 -9.97 12.99 -32.95
CA ARG A 212 -8.92 13.84 -32.35
C ARG A 212 -9.43 14.46 -31.05
N VAL A 213 -8.57 14.45 -30.04
CA VAL A 213 -8.85 15.03 -28.73
C VAL A 213 -7.69 15.90 -28.26
N GLU A 214 -8.02 16.95 -27.55
CA GLU A 214 -7.05 17.88 -26.95
C GLU A 214 -7.19 17.89 -25.43
N VAL A 215 -6.05 18.06 -24.75
CA VAL A 215 -5.93 18.08 -23.30
C VAL A 215 -5.68 19.50 -22.82
N PHE A 216 -6.51 19.97 -21.89
CA PHE A 216 -6.44 21.32 -21.31
C PHE A 216 -6.24 21.25 -19.80
N GLN A 217 -5.44 22.16 -19.25
CA GLN A 217 -5.36 22.43 -17.82
C GLN A 217 -5.76 23.89 -17.58
N GLY A 218 -6.91 24.07 -16.96
CA GLY A 218 -7.59 25.36 -17.04
C GLY A 218 -7.93 25.70 -18.49
N GLU A 219 -7.50 26.87 -18.97
CA GLU A 219 -7.68 27.31 -20.36
C GLU A 219 -6.47 26.97 -21.26
N LYS A 220 -5.38 26.46 -20.69
CA LYS A 220 -4.13 26.20 -21.42
C LYS A 220 -4.19 24.84 -22.09
N LEU A 221 -3.97 24.81 -23.42
CA LEU A 221 -3.75 23.56 -24.17
C LEU A 221 -2.38 22.98 -23.79
N ILE A 222 -2.37 21.72 -23.35
CA ILE A 222 -1.15 21.00 -22.94
C ILE A 222 -0.67 20.07 -24.05
N SER A 223 -1.57 19.24 -24.59
CA SER A 223 -1.21 18.23 -25.59
C SER A 223 -2.41 17.71 -26.37
N CYS A 224 -2.13 16.93 -27.42
CA CYS A 224 -3.13 16.09 -28.10
C CYS A 224 -2.85 14.63 -27.80
N ILE A 225 -3.91 13.82 -27.71
CA ILE A 225 -3.79 12.38 -27.47
C ILE A 225 -3.80 11.66 -28.83
N PRO A 226 -2.77 10.86 -29.16
CA PRO A 226 -2.76 10.03 -30.37
C PRO A 226 -3.82 8.93 -30.32
N MET A 227 -4.29 8.45 -31.47
CA MET A 227 -5.14 7.27 -31.56
C MET A 227 -4.44 6.05 -30.93
N TRP A 228 -5.23 5.14 -30.40
CA TRP A 228 -4.78 3.94 -29.69
C TRP A 228 -3.86 4.26 -28.52
N THR A 229 -4.19 5.33 -27.79
CA THR A 229 -3.55 5.72 -26.54
C THR A 229 -4.57 5.70 -25.41
N THR A 230 -4.14 5.21 -24.26
CA THR A 230 -4.93 5.18 -23.01
C THR A 230 -4.84 6.53 -22.29
N PHE A 231 -5.98 7.02 -21.79
CA PHE A 231 -6.04 8.25 -20.99
C PHE A 231 -7.10 8.18 -19.89
N GLY A 232 -6.97 9.04 -18.88
CA GLY A 232 -7.88 9.11 -17.74
C GLY A 232 -7.68 8.01 -16.70
N GLU A 233 -6.63 7.21 -16.83
CA GLU A 233 -6.28 6.11 -15.92
C GLU A 233 -5.94 6.58 -14.49
N LEU A 234 -5.37 7.76 -14.36
CA LEU A 234 -4.90 8.27 -13.06
C LEU A 234 -6.03 8.37 -12.04
N ALA A 235 -7.17 8.87 -12.47
CA ALA A 235 -8.33 9.02 -11.60
C ALA A 235 -8.92 7.67 -11.15
N ILE A 236 -8.78 6.62 -11.97
CA ILE A 236 -9.22 5.26 -11.62
C ILE A 236 -8.23 4.58 -10.69
N LEU A 237 -6.93 4.66 -11.02
CA LEU A 237 -5.87 4.02 -10.26
C LEU A 237 -5.76 4.62 -8.86
N TYR A 238 -5.85 5.94 -8.73
CA TYR A 238 -5.50 6.66 -7.50
C TYR A 238 -6.68 7.36 -6.82
N ASN A 239 -7.91 7.10 -7.27
CA ASN A 239 -9.12 7.73 -6.72
C ASN A 239 -9.01 9.25 -6.57
N CYS A 240 -8.37 9.91 -7.50
CA CYS A 240 -8.24 11.37 -7.52
C CYS A 240 -9.25 12.01 -8.47
N THR A 241 -9.46 13.32 -8.34
CA THR A 241 -10.18 14.11 -9.32
C THR A 241 -9.37 14.21 -10.62
N ARG A 242 -10.04 14.51 -11.72
CA ARG A 242 -9.42 14.71 -13.03
C ARG A 242 -8.41 15.85 -13.00
N THR A 243 -7.19 15.59 -13.39
CA THR A 243 -6.08 16.56 -13.40
C THR A 243 -6.13 17.53 -14.58
N ALA A 244 -6.84 17.14 -15.64
CA ALA A 244 -7.00 17.92 -16.87
C ALA A 244 -8.34 17.63 -17.52
N SER A 245 -8.77 18.53 -18.41
CA SER A 245 -9.94 18.34 -19.29
C SER A 245 -9.50 17.73 -20.62
N VAL A 246 -10.31 16.83 -21.17
CA VAL A 246 -10.12 16.24 -22.50
C VAL A 246 -11.34 16.59 -23.36
N LYS A 247 -11.12 17.32 -24.46
CA LYS A 247 -12.17 17.81 -25.36
C LYS A 247 -12.07 17.14 -26.73
N ALA A 248 -13.20 16.72 -27.27
CA ALA A 248 -13.31 16.16 -28.59
C ALA A 248 -13.24 17.29 -29.65
N ILE A 249 -12.24 17.23 -30.55
CA ILE A 249 -12.05 18.21 -31.64
C ILE A 249 -12.78 17.78 -32.92
N THR A 250 -12.98 16.50 -33.08
CA THR A 250 -13.81 15.87 -34.12
C THR A 250 -14.84 14.98 -33.44
N ASN A 251 -15.67 14.27 -34.19
CA ASN A 251 -16.39 13.14 -33.62
C ASN A 251 -15.40 12.07 -33.21
N VAL A 252 -15.58 11.54 -32.00
CA VAL A 252 -14.61 10.66 -31.33
C VAL A 252 -15.29 9.36 -30.91
N LYS A 253 -14.62 8.23 -31.18
CA LYS A 253 -14.96 6.92 -30.63
C LYS A 253 -13.88 6.52 -29.61
N THR A 254 -14.29 6.09 -28.42
CA THR A 254 -13.41 5.57 -27.37
C THR A 254 -13.90 4.21 -26.90
N TRP A 255 -12.96 3.41 -26.38
CA TRP A 255 -13.26 2.27 -25.53
C TRP A 255 -13.14 2.72 -24.08
N ALA A 256 -14.18 2.50 -23.28
CA ALA A 256 -14.26 2.92 -21.89
C ALA A 256 -14.33 1.72 -20.94
N LEU A 257 -13.74 1.82 -19.75
CA LEU A 257 -13.87 0.86 -18.66
C LEU A 257 -14.25 1.60 -17.39
N ASP A 258 -15.27 1.12 -16.69
CA ASP A 258 -15.70 1.68 -15.41
C ASP A 258 -14.71 1.36 -14.28
N ARG A 259 -14.56 2.28 -13.32
CA ARG A 259 -13.74 2.09 -12.12
C ARG A 259 -14.16 0.84 -11.35
N GLU A 260 -15.46 0.61 -11.16
CA GLU A 260 -15.98 -0.54 -10.42
C GLU A 260 -15.56 -1.85 -11.07
N VAL A 261 -15.66 -1.93 -12.40
CA VAL A 261 -15.21 -3.09 -13.17
C VAL A 261 -13.72 -3.29 -13.02
N PHE A 262 -12.91 -2.23 -13.15
CA PHE A 262 -11.47 -2.27 -12.95
C PHE A 262 -11.10 -2.81 -11.57
N GLN A 263 -11.69 -2.27 -10.50
CA GLN A 263 -11.43 -2.70 -9.13
C GLN A 263 -11.83 -4.16 -8.89
N ASN A 264 -12.94 -4.61 -9.48
CA ASN A 264 -13.37 -6.02 -9.38
C ASN A 264 -12.41 -6.96 -10.12
N ILE A 265 -11.88 -6.57 -11.29
CA ILE A 265 -10.84 -7.33 -12.00
C ILE A 265 -9.61 -7.47 -11.12
N MET A 266 -9.09 -6.35 -10.57
CA MET A 266 -7.90 -6.37 -9.71
C MET A 266 -8.09 -7.28 -8.50
N ARG A 267 -9.20 -7.14 -7.79
CA ARG A 267 -9.53 -7.94 -6.61
C ARG A 267 -9.64 -9.43 -6.95
N ARG A 268 -10.40 -9.78 -7.98
CA ARG A 268 -10.62 -11.17 -8.38
C ARG A 268 -9.33 -11.89 -8.76
N THR A 269 -8.48 -11.24 -9.55
CA THR A 269 -7.21 -11.83 -9.98
C THR A 269 -6.24 -12.00 -8.81
N ALA A 270 -6.17 -11.02 -7.90
CA ALA A 270 -5.37 -11.13 -6.69
C ALA A 270 -5.87 -12.27 -5.77
N GLN A 271 -7.19 -12.35 -5.55
CA GLN A 271 -7.78 -13.44 -4.75
C GLN A 271 -7.55 -14.81 -5.37
N ALA A 272 -7.74 -14.95 -6.68
CA ALA A 272 -7.51 -16.21 -7.38
C ALA A 272 -6.05 -16.67 -7.27
N ARG A 273 -5.09 -15.74 -7.40
CA ARG A 273 -3.66 -16.02 -7.22
C ARG A 273 -3.35 -16.43 -5.78
N ASP A 274 -3.84 -15.69 -4.79
CA ASP A 274 -3.61 -16.00 -3.38
C ASP A 274 -4.20 -17.36 -3.01
N GLU A 275 -5.39 -17.71 -3.53
CA GLU A 275 -5.99 -19.02 -3.34
C GLU A 275 -5.20 -20.15 -4.04
N GLN A 276 -4.73 -19.89 -5.25
CA GLN A 276 -3.86 -20.85 -5.96
C GLN A 276 -2.58 -21.12 -5.16
N TYR A 277 -1.90 -20.07 -4.67
CA TYR A 277 -0.69 -20.23 -3.86
C TYR A 277 -0.98 -20.91 -2.53
N ARG A 278 -2.11 -20.61 -1.89
CA ARG A 278 -2.58 -21.28 -0.68
C ARG A 278 -2.76 -22.77 -0.89
N ASN A 279 -3.38 -23.17 -1.99
CA ASN A 279 -3.57 -24.57 -2.34
C ASN A 279 -2.24 -25.27 -2.60
N PHE A 280 -1.28 -24.60 -3.26
CA PHE A 280 0.09 -25.11 -3.41
C PHE A 280 0.78 -25.31 -2.06
N LEU A 281 0.78 -24.31 -1.19
CA LEU A 281 1.40 -24.40 0.14
C LEU A 281 0.75 -25.51 0.99
N ARG A 282 -0.56 -25.70 0.86
CA ARG A 282 -1.30 -26.80 1.53
C ARG A 282 -0.94 -28.19 0.98
N SER A 283 -0.49 -28.29 -0.26
CA SER A 283 0.01 -29.56 -0.84
C SER A 283 1.41 -29.93 -0.37
N VAL A 284 2.20 -28.94 0.08
CA VAL A 284 3.55 -29.15 0.63
C VAL A 284 3.44 -29.74 2.02
N SER A 285 3.93 -30.96 2.22
CA SER A 285 3.81 -31.71 3.50
C SER A 285 4.33 -30.94 4.72
N LEU A 286 5.38 -30.13 4.52
CA LEU A 286 6.00 -29.26 5.53
C LEU A 286 5.11 -28.11 5.97
N LEU A 287 4.30 -27.54 5.08
CA LEU A 287 3.56 -26.29 5.26
C LEU A 287 2.05 -26.50 5.42
N LYS A 288 1.53 -27.69 5.11
CA LYS A 288 0.09 -27.99 5.07
C LYS A 288 -0.68 -27.67 6.35
N ASN A 289 -0.03 -27.78 7.51
CA ASN A 289 -0.66 -27.59 8.83
C ASN A 289 -0.43 -26.19 9.42
N LEU A 290 0.16 -25.26 8.64
CA LEU A 290 0.38 -23.91 9.10
C LEU A 290 -0.94 -23.15 9.31
N PRO A 291 -1.03 -22.27 10.34
CA PRO A 291 -2.16 -21.36 10.51
C PRO A 291 -2.30 -20.39 9.32
N GLU A 292 -3.50 -19.90 9.10
CA GLU A 292 -3.82 -19.01 7.98
C GLU A 292 -2.99 -17.72 7.95
N ASP A 293 -2.68 -17.13 9.10
CA ASP A 293 -1.84 -15.93 9.19
C ASP A 293 -0.41 -16.19 8.72
N LYS A 294 0.15 -17.35 9.04
CA LYS A 294 1.49 -17.76 8.60
C LYS A 294 1.52 -18.08 7.10
N LEU A 295 0.50 -18.82 6.62
CA LEU A 295 0.35 -19.10 5.18
C LEU A 295 0.24 -17.81 4.36
N THR A 296 -0.58 -16.86 4.82
CA THR A 296 -0.71 -15.57 4.13
C THR A 296 0.61 -14.82 4.07
N LYS A 297 1.38 -14.80 5.15
CA LYS A 297 2.72 -14.18 5.17
C LYS A 297 3.68 -14.85 4.19
N ILE A 298 3.67 -16.17 4.09
CA ILE A 298 4.47 -16.90 3.09
C ILE A 298 4.03 -16.51 1.68
N ILE A 299 2.72 -16.53 1.39
CA ILE A 299 2.16 -16.13 0.08
C ILE A 299 2.62 -14.75 -0.34
N ASP A 300 2.65 -13.80 0.60
CA ASP A 300 3.08 -12.42 0.34
C ASP A 300 4.58 -12.28 0.07
N CYS A 301 5.38 -13.27 0.49
CA CYS A 301 6.83 -13.31 0.25
C CYS A 301 7.22 -14.10 -0.99
N LEU A 302 6.31 -14.91 -1.57
CA LEU A 302 6.63 -15.73 -2.73
C LEU A 302 6.89 -14.88 -3.97
N GLU A 303 8.02 -15.11 -4.59
CA GLU A 303 8.37 -14.60 -5.91
C GLU A 303 8.17 -15.69 -6.97
N VAL A 304 8.00 -15.32 -8.23
CA VAL A 304 7.86 -16.25 -9.34
C VAL A 304 9.08 -16.12 -10.22
N GLU A 305 9.82 -17.20 -10.41
CA GLU A 305 10.94 -17.29 -11.33
C GLU A 305 10.61 -18.23 -12.49
N TYR A 306 11.08 -17.88 -13.69
CA TYR A 306 10.86 -18.65 -14.92
C TYR A 306 12.18 -19.17 -15.46
N TYR A 307 12.16 -20.41 -15.95
CA TYR A 307 13.33 -21.10 -16.47
C TYR A 307 13.01 -21.77 -17.81
N ASP A 308 13.97 -21.74 -18.72
CA ASP A 308 13.88 -22.40 -20.00
C ASP A 308 14.53 -23.79 -19.96
N LYS A 309 14.16 -24.64 -20.92
CA LYS A 309 14.66 -26.02 -21.01
C LYS A 309 16.19 -26.09 -21.00
N GLY A 310 16.72 -26.82 -20.02
CA GLY A 310 18.15 -27.01 -19.80
C GLY A 310 18.77 -26.07 -18.80
N ASP A 311 18.01 -25.06 -18.30
CA ASP A 311 18.49 -24.18 -17.25
C ASP A 311 18.67 -24.93 -15.94
N TYR A 312 19.77 -24.66 -15.27
CA TYR A 312 20.03 -25.14 -13.91
C TYR A 312 19.35 -24.20 -12.91
N ILE A 313 18.32 -24.68 -12.23
CA ILE A 313 17.65 -23.97 -11.15
C ILE A 313 18.49 -24.07 -9.87
N ILE A 314 19.08 -25.23 -9.63
CA ILE A 314 20.03 -25.52 -8.54
C ILE A 314 21.21 -26.29 -9.12
N ARG A 315 22.44 -25.97 -8.66
CA ARG A 315 23.65 -26.72 -8.95
C ARG A 315 24.16 -27.43 -7.71
N GLU A 316 24.51 -28.70 -7.86
CA GLU A 316 25.12 -29.50 -6.81
C GLU A 316 26.44 -28.89 -6.34
N GLY A 317 26.66 -28.84 -5.01
CA GLY A 317 27.86 -28.28 -4.38
C GLY A 317 27.83 -26.74 -4.19
N GLU A 318 26.89 -26.02 -4.78
CA GLU A 318 26.75 -24.57 -4.52
C GLU A 318 26.06 -24.30 -3.18
N GLU A 319 26.43 -23.17 -2.53
CA GLU A 319 25.69 -22.68 -1.37
C GLU A 319 24.30 -22.23 -1.79
N GLY A 320 23.29 -22.48 -0.96
CA GLY A 320 21.94 -22.11 -1.29
C GLY A 320 21.09 -21.69 -0.08
N SER A 321 20.39 -20.58 -0.24
CA SER A 321 19.48 -20.04 0.78
C SER A 321 18.01 -20.07 0.34
N THR A 322 17.68 -20.67 -0.80
CA THR A 322 16.38 -20.53 -1.46
C THR A 322 15.63 -21.86 -1.50
N PHE A 323 14.33 -21.81 -1.22
CA PHE A 323 13.37 -22.89 -1.32
C PHE A 323 12.43 -22.65 -2.52
N PHE A 324 12.12 -23.73 -3.24
CA PHE A 324 11.35 -23.68 -4.47
C PHE A 324 10.13 -24.61 -4.42
N ILE A 325 9.01 -24.14 -4.98
CA ILE A 325 7.80 -24.94 -5.23
C ILE A 325 7.51 -24.87 -6.72
N LEU A 326 7.42 -26.01 -7.39
CA LEU A 326 7.18 -26.10 -8.82
C LEU A 326 5.72 -25.76 -9.15
N ALA A 327 5.48 -24.54 -9.67
CA ALA A 327 4.15 -24.04 -10.00
C ALA A 327 3.70 -24.48 -11.40
N LYS A 328 4.64 -24.66 -12.35
CA LYS A 328 4.36 -25.08 -13.73
C LYS A 328 5.58 -25.81 -14.28
N GLY A 329 5.34 -26.85 -15.08
CA GLY A 329 6.35 -27.58 -15.79
C GLY A 329 6.90 -28.78 -15.03
N THR A 330 8.01 -29.31 -15.53
CA THR A 330 8.75 -30.48 -15.01
C THR A 330 10.24 -30.19 -14.88
N VAL A 331 10.86 -30.70 -13.82
CA VAL A 331 12.30 -30.56 -13.59
C VAL A 331 12.90 -31.92 -13.27
N LYS A 332 14.13 -32.16 -13.70
CA LYS A 332 14.90 -33.38 -13.36
C LYS A 332 15.91 -33.11 -12.25
N VAL A 333 16.00 -34.03 -11.33
CA VAL A 333 17.00 -34.06 -10.27
C VAL A 333 18.14 -34.97 -10.70
N THR A 334 19.37 -34.44 -10.73
CA THR A 334 20.56 -35.21 -11.07
C THR A 334 21.60 -35.08 -9.95
N GLN A 335 22.38 -36.11 -9.73
CA GLN A 335 23.45 -36.14 -8.71
C GLN A 335 24.68 -36.84 -9.24
N SER A 336 25.84 -36.33 -8.86
CA SER A 336 27.13 -37.01 -9.12
C SER A 336 27.27 -38.24 -8.29
N MET A 337 27.54 -39.39 -8.94
CA MET A 337 27.72 -40.67 -8.28
C MET A 337 29.12 -41.20 -8.54
N GLU A 338 29.73 -41.84 -7.53
CA GLU A 338 31.04 -42.49 -7.68
C GLU A 338 31.02 -43.52 -8.81
N GLY A 339 31.98 -43.42 -9.75
CA GLY A 339 32.10 -44.31 -10.90
C GLY A 339 31.36 -43.90 -12.16
N HIS A 340 30.70 -42.72 -12.17
CA HIS A 340 30.05 -42.17 -13.35
C HIS A 340 30.63 -40.81 -13.72
N ASP A 341 31.01 -40.60 -15.01
CA ASP A 341 31.56 -39.35 -15.52
C ASP A 341 30.50 -38.24 -15.67
N GLN A 342 29.23 -38.59 -15.62
CA GLN A 342 28.11 -37.63 -15.77
C GLN A 342 27.11 -37.82 -14.61
N PRO A 343 26.52 -36.72 -14.12
CA PRO A 343 25.48 -36.79 -13.10
C PRO A 343 24.30 -37.66 -13.53
N GLN A 344 23.89 -38.59 -12.67
CA GLN A 344 22.80 -39.54 -12.93
C GLN A 344 21.45 -38.94 -12.54
N VAL A 345 20.40 -39.19 -13.34
CA VAL A 345 19.03 -38.76 -13.04
C VAL A 345 18.49 -39.63 -11.89
N ILE A 346 18.15 -38.99 -10.79
CA ILE A 346 17.58 -39.64 -9.60
C ILE A 346 16.06 -39.63 -9.65
N LYS A 347 15.48 -38.49 -9.98
CA LYS A 347 14.04 -38.24 -9.91
C LYS A 347 13.64 -37.15 -10.87
N THR A 348 12.38 -37.17 -11.36
CA THR A 348 11.73 -36.05 -12.02
C THR A 348 10.65 -35.50 -11.08
N LEU A 349 10.59 -34.19 -10.93
CA LEU A 349 9.58 -33.47 -10.14
C LEU A 349 8.58 -32.84 -11.06
N GLN A 350 7.30 -32.80 -10.61
CA GLN A 350 6.17 -32.27 -11.33
C GLN A 350 5.51 -31.12 -10.58
N LYS A 351 4.59 -30.43 -11.25
CA LYS A 351 3.79 -29.36 -10.66
C LYS A 351 3.20 -29.76 -9.30
N GLY A 352 3.42 -28.92 -8.28
CA GLY A 352 2.98 -29.13 -6.89
C GLY A 352 4.04 -29.76 -5.99
N GLU A 353 5.13 -30.28 -6.57
CA GLU A 353 6.28 -30.77 -5.79
C GLU A 353 7.24 -29.59 -5.46
N TYR A 354 8.13 -29.81 -4.50
CA TYR A 354 9.05 -28.80 -3.98
C TYR A 354 10.46 -29.37 -3.85
N PHE A 355 11.44 -28.47 -3.78
CA PHE A 355 12.85 -28.81 -3.64
C PHE A 355 13.64 -27.69 -2.98
N GLY A 356 14.84 -28.01 -2.48
CA GLY A 356 15.68 -27.05 -1.79
C GLY A 356 15.26 -26.75 -0.35
N GLU A 357 14.41 -27.59 0.27
CA GLU A 357 13.90 -27.45 1.64
C GLU A 357 15.00 -27.44 2.70
N LYS A 358 16.13 -28.12 2.45
CA LYS A 358 17.30 -28.09 3.34
C LYS A 358 17.85 -26.69 3.52
N ALA A 359 17.73 -25.83 2.49
CA ALA A 359 18.16 -24.44 2.57
C ALA A 359 17.40 -23.62 3.61
N LEU A 360 16.20 -24.01 4.03
CA LEU A 360 15.45 -23.37 5.11
C LEU A 360 15.95 -23.81 6.51
N ILE A 361 16.63 -24.95 6.60
CA ILE A 361 17.00 -25.61 7.85
C ILE A 361 18.47 -25.35 8.20
N SER A 362 19.36 -25.50 7.21
CA SER A 362 20.81 -25.45 7.41
C SER A 362 21.51 -24.64 6.31
N GLU A 363 22.76 -24.27 6.59
CA GLU A 363 23.64 -23.58 5.62
C GLU A 363 24.45 -24.60 4.78
N ASP A 364 23.90 -25.79 4.56
CA ASP A 364 24.55 -26.82 3.77
C ASP A 364 24.56 -26.51 2.27
N VAL A 365 25.53 -27.05 1.59
CA VAL A 365 25.59 -26.99 0.13
C VAL A 365 24.49 -27.84 -0.52
N ARG A 366 24.15 -27.51 -1.74
CA ARG A 366 23.14 -28.20 -2.55
C ARG A 366 23.59 -29.66 -2.82
N SER A 367 22.74 -30.61 -2.51
CA SER A 367 23.04 -32.05 -2.62
C SER A 367 22.80 -32.66 -4.00
N ALA A 368 22.19 -31.92 -4.94
CA ALA A 368 21.85 -32.35 -6.28
C ALA A 368 21.63 -31.18 -7.21
N ASN A 369 21.72 -31.40 -8.52
CA ASN A 369 21.29 -30.44 -9.54
C ASN A 369 19.79 -30.57 -9.77
N ILE A 370 19.14 -29.42 -10.03
CA ILE A 370 17.77 -29.33 -10.51
C ILE A 370 17.79 -28.60 -11.85
N ILE A 371 17.28 -29.26 -12.90
CA ILE A 371 17.36 -28.78 -14.29
C ILE A 371 15.97 -28.76 -14.89
N ALA A 372 15.58 -27.68 -15.55
CA ALA A 372 14.31 -27.56 -16.26
C ALA A 372 14.25 -28.50 -17.47
N GLU A 373 13.19 -29.30 -17.60
CA GLU A 373 13.00 -30.24 -18.71
C GLU A 373 12.22 -29.68 -19.90
N GLU A 374 11.53 -28.56 -19.70
CA GLU A 374 10.74 -27.86 -20.72
C GLU A 374 10.92 -26.34 -20.62
N ASN A 375 10.45 -25.60 -21.61
CA ASN A 375 10.49 -24.15 -21.58
C ASN A 375 9.37 -23.60 -20.69
N ASP A 376 9.58 -22.42 -20.13
CA ASP A 376 8.60 -21.71 -19.33
C ASP A 376 8.19 -22.49 -18.04
N VAL A 377 9.18 -23.18 -17.45
CA VAL A 377 9.04 -23.76 -16.10
C VAL A 377 8.94 -22.61 -15.10
N ALA A 378 7.91 -22.63 -14.24
CA ALA A 378 7.70 -21.60 -13.23
C ALA A 378 7.85 -22.17 -11.82
N CYS A 379 8.69 -21.54 -11.01
CA CYS A 379 8.89 -21.85 -9.60
C CYS A 379 8.42 -20.69 -8.71
N LEU A 380 7.72 -21.02 -7.62
CA LEU A 380 7.49 -20.09 -6.51
C LEU A 380 8.70 -20.19 -5.58
N VAL A 381 9.28 -19.05 -5.26
CA VAL A 381 10.58 -18.94 -4.61
C VAL A 381 10.48 -18.16 -3.32
N ILE A 382 11.14 -18.61 -2.26
CA ILE A 382 11.33 -17.85 -1.02
C ILE A 382 12.72 -18.11 -0.46
N ASP A 383 13.42 -17.04 -0.08
CA ASP A 383 14.73 -17.16 0.56
C ASP A 383 14.60 -17.41 2.08
N ARG A 384 15.67 -18.01 2.66
CA ARG A 384 15.75 -18.37 4.09
C ARG A 384 15.59 -17.17 5.00
N GLU A 385 16.23 -16.05 4.67
CA GLU A 385 16.21 -14.86 5.53
C GLU A 385 14.80 -14.32 5.64
N THR A 386 14.13 -14.13 4.51
CA THR A 386 12.73 -13.70 4.43
C THR A 386 11.79 -14.67 5.14
N PHE A 387 11.98 -15.98 4.94
CA PHE A 387 11.20 -17.01 5.65
C PHE A 387 11.37 -16.90 7.17
N ASN A 388 12.62 -16.84 7.64
CA ASN A 388 12.92 -16.74 9.07
C ASN A 388 12.41 -15.44 9.71
N GLN A 389 12.45 -14.33 8.99
CA GLN A 389 11.96 -13.04 9.48
C GLN A 389 10.43 -12.99 9.57
N THR A 390 9.72 -13.63 8.66
CA THR A 390 8.26 -13.56 8.56
C THR A 390 7.54 -14.65 9.32
N VAL A 391 8.01 -15.88 9.21
CA VAL A 391 7.36 -17.07 9.78
C VAL A 391 8.04 -17.58 11.05
N GLY A 392 9.35 -17.42 11.12
CA GLY A 392 10.23 -17.97 12.14
C GLY A 392 11.18 -19.02 11.58
N THR A 393 12.19 -19.44 12.37
CA THR A 393 13.10 -20.51 11.95
C THR A 393 12.35 -21.82 11.78
N PHE A 394 12.89 -22.72 10.97
CA PHE A 394 12.29 -24.04 10.76
C PHE A 394 12.11 -24.81 12.07
N GLU A 395 13.05 -24.71 13.00
CA GLU A 395 12.96 -25.33 14.33
C GLU A 395 11.83 -24.72 15.19
N GLU A 396 11.67 -23.40 15.15
CA GLU A 396 10.56 -22.70 15.83
C GLU A 396 9.22 -23.13 15.25
N LEU A 397 9.17 -23.31 13.93
CA LEU A 397 7.98 -23.77 13.21
C LEU A 397 7.63 -25.21 13.58
N GLN A 398 8.62 -26.11 13.61
CA GLN A 398 8.43 -27.50 13.98
C GLN A 398 7.93 -27.62 15.42
N LYS A 399 8.55 -26.92 16.39
CA LYS A 399 8.07 -26.87 17.78
C LYS A 399 6.66 -26.30 17.90
N TYR A 400 6.34 -25.28 17.09
CA TYR A 400 4.99 -24.71 17.04
C TYR A 400 3.97 -25.75 16.55
N LEU A 401 4.28 -26.48 15.48
CA LEU A 401 3.43 -27.52 14.92
C LEU A 401 3.25 -28.70 15.88
N GLU A 402 4.31 -29.13 16.57
CA GLU A 402 4.24 -30.16 17.63
C GLU A 402 3.38 -29.71 18.80
N GLY A 403 3.56 -28.46 19.27
CA GLY A 403 2.75 -27.85 20.31
C GLY A 403 1.29 -27.62 19.88
N TYR A 404 1.04 -27.28 18.63
CA TYR A 404 -0.30 -27.09 18.08
C TYR A 404 -1.06 -28.40 17.98
N VAL A 405 -0.42 -29.48 17.50
CA VAL A 405 -1.01 -30.83 17.46
C VAL A 405 -1.30 -31.33 18.88
N ALA A 406 -0.37 -31.11 19.83
CA ALA A 406 -0.58 -31.48 21.24
C ALA A 406 -1.72 -30.66 21.90
N ASN A 407 -1.89 -29.40 21.50
CA ASN A 407 -2.99 -28.55 21.99
C ASN A 407 -4.33 -28.85 21.33
N LEU A 408 -4.37 -29.26 20.06
CA LEU A 408 -5.60 -29.72 19.39
C LEU A 408 -6.19 -30.95 20.11
N ASN A 409 -5.33 -31.89 20.51
CA ASN A 409 -5.74 -33.06 21.28
C ASN A 409 -6.21 -32.71 22.71
N ARG A 410 -5.76 -31.59 23.29
CA ARG A 410 -6.22 -31.06 24.59
C ARG A 410 -7.45 -30.15 24.49
N ASP A 411 -7.65 -29.47 23.38
CA ASP A 411 -8.69 -28.46 23.21
C ASP A 411 -10.06 -29.04 22.85
N ASP A 412 -10.10 -30.29 22.35
CA ASP A 412 -11.38 -30.99 22.18
C ASP A 412 -12.02 -31.32 23.54
N GLU A 413 -11.22 -31.53 24.60
CA GLU A 413 -11.73 -31.66 25.96
C GLU A 413 -12.07 -30.32 26.64
N LYS A 414 -11.46 -29.19 26.20
CA LYS A 414 -11.61 -27.86 26.83
C LYS A 414 -12.53 -26.90 26.10
N ARG A 415 -12.99 -27.18 24.88
CA ARG A 415 -13.90 -26.30 24.11
C ARG A 415 -15.25 -26.11 24.74
N HIS A 416 -15.72 -27.05 25.58
CA HIS A 416 -16.96 -26.88 26.33
C HIS A 416 -16.85 -25.99 27.58
N ALA A 417 -15.62 -25.77 28.11
CA ALA A 417 -15.43 -24.98 29.35
C ALA A 417 -14.94 -23.52 29.09
N LYS A 418 -14.30 -23.19 27.96
CA LYS A 418 -13.66 -21.89 27.75
C LYS A 418 -14.49 -20.81 27.06
N ARG A 419 -15.67 -21.15 26.50
CA ARG A 419 -16.54 -20.15 25.87
C ARG A 419 -17.13 -19.14 26.88
N SER A 420 -17.09 -19.42 28.19
CA SER A 420 -17.59 -18.52 29.22
C SER A 420 -16.54 -17.67 29.95
N MET A 421 -15.24 -17.96 29.83
CA MET A 421 -14.19 -17.25 30.58
C MET A 421 -13.40 -16.21 29.81
N SER A 422 -13.34 -16.27 28.47
CA SER A 422 -12.56 -15.31 27.65
C SER A 422 -13.21 -13.92 27.60
N HIS A 423 -14.56 -13.82 27.69
CA HIS A 423 -15.25 -12.53 27.69
C HIS A 423 -15.23 -11.82 29.05
N ARG A 424 -14.99 -12.54 30.16
CA ARG A 424 -15.05 -11.93 31.52
C ARG A 424 -13.76 -11.22 31.93
N ASN A 425 -12.60 -11.52 31.31
CA ASN A 425 -11.32 -10.90 31.70
C ASN A 425 -10.94 -9.66 30.86
N LEU A 426 -11.56 -9.44 29.69
CA LEU A 426 -11.39 -8.19 28.93
C LEU A 426 -12.31 -7.07 29.46
N SER A 427 -13.42 -7.42 30.12
CA SER A 427 -14.39 -6.43 30.65
C SER A 427 -13.96 -5.75 31.95
N LYS A 428 -12.89 -6.20 32.61
CA LYS A 428 -12.37 -5.58 33.83
C LYS A 428 -11.54 -4.31 33.64
N ALA A 429 -11.21 -3.93 32.39
CA ALA A 429 -10.45 -2.72 32.10
C ALA A 429 -11.29 -1.54 31.56
N LEU A 430 -12.62 -1.66 31.53
CA LEU A 430 -13.46 -0.49 31.35
C LEU A 430 -13.34 0.35 32.63
N SER A 431 -12.86 1.59 32.54
CA SER A 431 -12.78 2.48 33.70
C SER A 431 -14.15 2.59 34.37
N LEU A 432 -14.15 2.68 35.68
CA LEU A 432 -15.39 2.85 36.45
C LEU A 432 -16.24 4.02 35.94
N GLU A 433 -15.56 5.05 35.40
CA GLU A 433 -16.16 6.22 34.76
C GLU A 433 -16.97 5.87 33.50
N MET A 434 -16.51 4.92 32.68
CA MET A 434 -17.27 4.49 31.49
C MET A 434 -18.49 3.67 31.80
N ILE A 435 -18.42 2.86 32.86
CA ILE A 435 -19.60 2.10 33.35
C ILE A 435 -20.65 3.10 33.86
N GLN A 436 -20.21 4.06 34.68
CA GLN A 436 -21.10 5.12 35.19
C GLN A 436 -21.66 6.00 34.07
N LEU A 437 -20.89 6.26 33.04
CA LEU A 437 -21.30 7.04 31.87
C LEU A 437 -22.34 6.28 31.03
N LYS A 438 -22.14 5.00 30.75
CA LYS A 438 -23.12 4.14 30.07
C LYS A 438 -24.42 4.04 30.88
N GLU A 439 -24.33 3.91 32.17
CA GLU A 439 -25.52 3.91 33.07
C GLU A 439 -26.26 5.25 33.04
N LYS A 440 -25.55 6.39 32.99
CA LYS A 440 -26.17 7.71 32.89
C LYS A 440 -26.85 7.92 31.55
N VAL A 441 -26.18 7.56 30.43
CA VAL A 441 -26.75 7.66 29.08
C VAL A 441 -27.98 6.73 28.92
N ALA A 442 -27.95 5.54 29.51
CA ALA A 442 -29.07 4.62 29.48
C ALA A 442 -30.34 5.16 30.20
N ARG A 443 -30.19 6.17 31.07
CA ARG A 443 -31.31 6.85 31.73
C ARG A 443 -31.95 7.95 30.87
N PHE A 444 -31.36 8.32 29.73
CA PHE A 444 -31.98 9.30 28.82
C PHE A 444 -33.22 8.68 28.18
N SER A 445 -34.30 9.51 28.10
CA SER A 445 -35.51 9.10 27.40
C SER A 445 -35.21 8.77 25.94
N SER A 446 -35.57 7.57 25.52
CA SER A 446 -35.37 7.10 24.12
C SER A 446 -36.13 7.92 23.08
N SER A 447 -37.15 8.70 23.52
CA SER A 447 -38.00 9.50 22.64
C SER A 447 -37.39 10.83 22.20
N SER A 448 -36.39 11.39 22.92
CA SER A 448 -35.74 12.67 22.55
C SER A 448 -34.40 12.88 23.26
N PRO A 449 -33.36 12.07 22.97
CA PRO A 449 -32.08 12.16 23.69
C PRO A 449 -31.40 13.50 23.50
N PHE A 450 -31.58 14.17 22.34
CA PHE A 450 -30.96 15.45 21.99
C PHE A 450 -31.50 16.65 22.79
N GLN A 451 -32.71 16.58 23.35
CA GLN A 451 -33.28 17.65 24.18
C GLN A 451 -32.51 17.86 25.50
N ASN A 452 -31.79 16.84 25.94
CA ASN A 452 -30.98 16.88 27.17
C ASN A 452 -29.55 17.36 26.92
N LEU A 453 -29.18 17.68 25.66
CA LEU A 453 -27.86 18.14 25.30
C LEU A 453 -27.90 19.64 24.97
N GLU A 454 -26.84 20.34 25.34
CA GLU A 454 -26.57 21.74 25.00
C GLU A 454 -25.30 21.79 24.17
N ILE A 455 -25.37 22.40 22.97
CA ILE A 455 -24.19 22.58 22.11
C ILE A 455 -23.40 23.76 22.64
N ILE A 456 -22.16 23.54 23.03
CA ILE A 456 -21.25 24.54 23.58
C ILE A 456 -20.40 25.19 22.48
N ALA A 457 -19.79 24.36 21.61
CA ALA A 457 -18.90 24.82 20.56
C ALA A 457 -18.73 23.76 19.46
N THR A 458 -18.32 24.19 18.26
CA THR A 458 -17.83 23.26 17.22
C THR A 458 -16.35 23.00 17.43
N LEU A 459 -15.97 21.73 17.56
CA LEU A 459 -14.60 21.26 17.76
C LEU A 459 -13.89 21.00 16.43
N GLY A 460 -14.65 20.65 15.38
CA GLY A 460 -14.08 20.33 14.09
C GLY A 460 -15.11 20.28 12.96
N VAL A 461 -14.67 20.56 11.73
CA VAL A 461 -15.48 20.44 10.51
C VAL A 461 -14.71 19.61 9.52
N GLY A 462 -15.32 18.50 9.05
CA GLY A 462 -14.73 17.58 8.08
C GLY A 462 -15.61 17.34 6.86
N GLY A 463 -15.15 16.51 5.93
CA GLY A 463 -15.87 16.21 4.70
C GLY A 463 -17.29 15.63 4.94
N PHE A 464 -17.49 14.86 5.99
CA PHE A 464 -18.75 14.17 6.28
C PHE A 464 -19.69 14.94 7.23
N GLY A 465 -19.23 16.00 7.88
CA GLY A 465 -20.03 16.73 8.84
C GLY A 465 -19.21 17.53 9.84
N ARG A 466 -19.71 17.65 11.07
CA ARG A 466 -19.14 18.44 12.16
C ARG A 466 -18.99 17.60 13.42
N VAL A 467 -18.07 18.02 14.29
CA VAL A 467 -17.94 17.50 15.65
C VAL A 467 -18.28 18.64 16.60
N GLU A 468 -19.32 18.46 17.40
CA GLU A 468 -19.81 19.45 18.34
C GLU A 468 -19.44 19.04 19.78
N LEU A 469 -18.97 19.99 20.58
CA LEU A 469 -18.86 19.85 22.02
C LEU A 469 -20.26 20.04 22.61
N VAL A 470 -20.80 19.00 23.23
CA VAL A 470 -22.11 19.06 23.86
C VAL A 470 -21.98 18.77 25.36
N LYS A 471 -22.78 19.47 26.15
CA LYS A 471 -22.89 19.28 27.60
C LYS A 471 -24.26 18.70 27.92
N VAL A 472 -24.30 17.77 28.89
CA VAL A 472 -25.56 17.29 29.43
C VAL A 472 -26.15 18.37 30.33
N LYS A 473 -27.40 18.77 30.06
CA LYS A 473 -28.13 19.77 30.87
C LYS A 473 -28.16 19.34 32.31
N ASN A 474 -27.87 20.29 33.21
CA ASN A 474 -27.85 20.09 34.65
C ASN A 474 -26.77 19.12 35.21
N GLU A 475 -25.80 18.68 34.35
CA GLU A 475 -24.67 17.87 34.78
C GLU A 475 -23.33 18.50 34.36
N ASN A 476 -22.26 18.14 35.07
CA ASN A 476 -20.91 18.57 34.74
C ASN A 476 -20.19 17.53 33.83
N VAL A 477 -20.91 17.11 32.76
CA VAL A 477 -20.44 16.07 31.81
C VAL A 477 -20.56 16.62 30.42
N ALA A 478 -19.50 16.48 29.63
CA ALA A 478 -19.45 16.91 28.23
C ALA A 478 -19.01 15.77 27.30
N PHE A 479 -19.43 15.82 26.04
CA PHE A 479 -19.11 14.87 24.99
C PHE A 479 -18.74 15.58 23.70
N ALA A 480 -18.00 14.87 22.84
CA ALA A 480 -17.87 15.23 21.45
C ALA A 480 -18.93 14.48 20.64
N MET A 481 -19.86 15.19 20.04
CA MET A 481 -20.94 14.63 19.22
C MET A 481 -20.59 14.80 17.74
N LYS A 482 -20.39 13.70 17.01
CA LYS A 482 -20.15 13.70 15.57
C LYS A 482 -21.49 13.79 14.83
N CYS A 483 -21.73 14.93 14.17
CA CYS A 483 -22.93 15.21 13.37
C CYS A 483 -22.61 14.93 11.90
N ILE A 484 -23.32 14.00 11.26
CA ILE A 484 -23.07 13.54 9.90
C ILE A 484 -24.23 13.97 9.00
N ARG A 485 -23.95 14.49 7.81
CA ARG A 485 -24.97 14.88 6.82
C ARG A 485 -25.42 13.66 6.03
N LYS A 486 -26.63 13.15 6.26
CA LYS A 486 -27.18 11.95 5.64
C LYS A 486 -27.07 11.97 4.12
N LYS A 487 -27.51 13.05 3.47
CA LYS A 487 -27.43 13.22 2.01
C LYS A 487 -26.01 13.10 1.48
N HIS A 488 -25.04 13.73 2.15
CA HIS A 488 -23.63 13.64 1.75
C HIS A 488 -23.10 12.20 1.83
N ILE A 489 -23.51 11.44 2.85
CA ILE A 489 -23.14 10.02 2.99
C ILE A 489 -23.71 9.18 1.83
N VAL A 490 -24.94 9.45 1.41
CA VAL A 490 -25.55 8.77 0.28
C VAL A 490 -24.89 9.17 -1.03
N ASP A 491 -24.68 10.48 -1.26
CA ASP A 491 -24.07 11.01 -2.48
C ASP A 491 -22.63 10.51 -2.67
N THR A 492 -21.88 10.35 -1.57
CA THR A 492 -20.50 9.85 -1.55
C THR A 492 -20.39 8.33 -1.35
N LYS A 493 -21.54 7.68 -1.17
CA LYS A 493 -21.63 6.23 -0.98
C LYS A 493 -20.79 5.72 0.22
N GLN A 494 -20.94 6.33 1.39
CA GLN A 494 -20.16 6.04 2.60
C GLN A 494 -20.96 5.33 3.70
N GLN A 495 -22.14 4.79 3.39
CA GLN A 495 -23.06 4.19 4.39
C GLN A 495 -22.36 3.07 5.18
N GLU A 496 -21.67 2.14 4.49
CA GLU A 496 -20.96 1.03 5.12
C GLU A 496 -19.85 1.49 6.07
N HIS A 497 -19.15 2.57 5.72
CA HIS A 497 -18.13 3.15 6.60
C HIS A 497 -18.73 3.71 7.87
N VAL A 498 -19.87 4.38 7.79
CA VAL A 498 -20.58 4.94 8.96
C VAL A 498 -21.09 3.83 9.89
N TYR A 499 -21.66 2.76 9.32
CA TYR A 499 -22.05 1.58 10.13
C TYR A 499 -20.84 0.87 10.77
N SER A 500 -19.74 0.71 10.02
CA SER A 500 -18.50 0.11 10.55
C SER A 500 -17.93 0.96 11.69
N GLU A 501 -17.88 2.28 11.51
CA GLU A 501 -17.43 3.22 12.54
C GLU A 501 -18.29 3.09 13.80
N LYS A 502 -19.62 3.10 13.69
CA LYS A 502 -20.53 2.94 14.84
C LYS A 502 -20.25 1.65 15.61
N ARG A 503 -20.22 0.49 14.92
CA ARG A 503 -19.95 -0.81 15.56
C ARG A 503 -18.60 -0.87 16.26
N ILE A 504 -17.57 -0.24 15.69
CA ILE A 504 -16.23 -0.17 16.30
C ILE A 504 -16.25 0.77 17.50
N LEU A 505 -16.88 1.94 17.40
CA LEU A 505 -16.97 2.92 18.49
C LEU A 505 -17.80 2.42 19.67
N GLU A 506 -18.79 1.56 19.46
CA GLU A 506 -19.54 0.90 20.54
C GLU A 506 -18.64 0.05 21.44
N GLU A 507 -17.51 -0.43 20.92
CA GLU A 507 -16.51 -1.23 21.63
C GLU A 507 -15.35 -0.40 22.22
N LEU A 508 -15.20 0.89 21.83
CA LEU A 508 -14.04 1.75 22.12
C LEU A 508 -14.42 3.06 22.84
N CYS A 509 -13.47 3.72 23.50
CA CYS A 509 -13.67 4.99 24.22
C CYS A 509 -12.48 5.92 24.17
N SER A 510 -12.65 7.18 23.72
CA SER A 510 -11.70 8.30 23.95
C SER A 510 -11.97 9.65 23.27
N PRO A 511 -11.50 10.83 23.81
CA PRO A 511 -11.36 12.07 23.02
C PRO A 511 -10.03 12.88 23.17
N PHE A 512 -9.77 13.88 22.23
CA PHE A 512 -8.92 15.13 22.14
C PHE A 512 -7.71 15.20 21.15
N VAL A 513 -7.43 16.35 20.40
CA VAL A 513 -6.54 16.52 19.20
C VAL A 513 -5.13 17.11 19.42
N VAL A 514 -4.10 16.74 18.56
CA VAL A 514 -2.69 17.19 18.60
C VAL A 514 -2.20 17.74 17.25
N LYS A 515 -1.45 18.89 17.26
CA LYS A 515 -0.74 19.45 16.08
C LYS A 515 0.65 20.02 16.46
N GLY A 516 1.68 19.80 15.60
CA GLY A 516 3.00 20.44 15.66
C GLY A 516 4.18 19.48 15.46
N SER A 517 5.44 20.03 15.31
CA SER A 517 6.66 19.24 15.38
C SER A 517 7.14 19.19 16.84
N PHE A 518 7.60 18.02 17.26
CA PHE A 518 8.05 17.78 18.63
C PHE A 518 9.54 17.44 18.70
N ASP A 519 10.11 17.57 19.91
CA ASP A 519 11.40 17.02 20.20
C ASP A 519 11.39 15.47 20.22
N GLU A 520 12.55 14.86 20.27
CA GLU A 520 12.65 13.39 20.17
C GLU A 520 11.99 12.66 21.36
N PRO A 521 12.13 13.11 22.65
CA PRO A 521 11.41 12.51 23.79
C PRO A 521 9.88 12.56 23.65
N THR A 522 9.34 13.72 23.27
CA THR A 522 7.90 13.89 23.06
C THR A 522 7.39 13.04 21.89
N SER A 523 8.15 13.00 20.78
CA SER A 523 7.83 12.13 19.64
C SER A 523 7.83 10.64 20.02
N LYS A 524 8.77 10.18 20.87
CA LYS A 524 8.78 8.81 21.40
C LYS A 524 7.53 8.49 22.21
N PHE A 525 7.13 9.41 23.09
CA PHE A 525 5.90 9.25 23.88
C PHE A 525 4.67 9.12 22.98
N CYS A 526 4.54 10.00 21.99
CA CYS A 526 3.44 9.95 21.00
C CYS A 526 3.41 8.62 20.24
N VAL A 527 4.54 8.20 19.70
CA VAL A 527 4.69 6.95 18.94
C VAL A 527 4.39 5.74 19.83
N ALA A 528 4.79 5.76 21.09
CA ALA A 528 4.50 4.69 22.02
C ALA A 528 2.99 4.58 22.32
N CYS A 529 2.27 5.69 22.49
CA CYS A 529 0.83 5.71 22.66
C CYS A 529 0.11 5.09 21.45
N VAL A 530 0.51 5.49 20.22
CA VAL A 530 -0.08 4.96 18.98
C VAL A 530 0.26 3.47 18.80
N THR A 531 1.49 3.06 19.15
CA THR A 531 1.90 1.65 19.09
C THR A 531 1.04 0.77 20.02
N GLU A 532 0.75 1.21 21.25
CA GLU A 532 -0.14 0.49 22.15
C GLU A 532 -1.60 0.46 21.63
N ALA A 533 -2.06 1.56 21.03
CA ALA A 533 -3.38 1.61 20.42
C ALA A 533 -3.50 0.60 19.26
N PHE A 534 -2.49 0.52 18.38
CA PHE A 534 -2.47 -0.47 17.31
C PHE A 534 -2.36 -1.91 17.84
N ASP A 535 -1.54 -2.16 18.89
CA ASP A 535 -1.48 -3.47 19.53
C ASP A 535 -2.86 -3.93 20.00
N TYR A 536 -3.63 -3.02 20.59
CA TYR A 536 -4.99 -3.29 21.05
C TYR A 536 -5.94 -3.56 19.87
N LEU A 537 -5.98 -2.68 18.85
CA LEU A 537 -6.89 -2.80 17.70
C LEU A 537 -6.60 -4.07 16.88
N HIS A 538 -5.31 -4.33 16.58
CA HIS A 538 -4.93 -5.49 15.78
C HIS A 538 -5.23 -6.81 16.47
N ARG A 539 -5.14 -6.90 17.80
CA ARG A 539 -5.60 -8.08 18.56
C ARG A 539 -7.11 -8.31 18.46
N LEU A 540 -7.89 -7.26 18.29
CA LEU A 540 -9.33 -7.34 18.03
C LEU A 540 -9.67 -7.63 16.56
N GLY A 541 -8.66 -7.76 15.70
CA GLY A 541 -8.85 -7.93 14.26
C GLY A 541 -9.27 -6.65 13.55
N ILE A 542 -9.01 -5.47 14.12
CA ILE A 542 -9.38 -4.16 13.56
C ILE A 542 -8.15 -3.49 12.96
N ILE A 543 -8.20 -3.19 11.67
CA ILE A 543 -7.25 -2.35 10.94
C ILE A 543 -7.77 -0.92 10.93
N TYR A 544 -6.91 0.07 11.22
CA TYR A 544 -7.33 1.46 11.41
C TYR A 544 -7.37 2.29 10.11
N ARG A 545 -6.32 2.27 9.29
CA ARG A 545 -6.19 2.81 7.92
C ARG A 545 -6.19 4.33 7.74
N ASP A 546 -6.35 5.13 8.79
CA ASP A 546 -6.34 6.62 8.67
C ASP A 546 -5.52 7.29 9.78
N LEU A 547 -4.35 6.73 10.12
CA LEU A 547 -3.44 7.39 11.05
C LEU A 547 -2.91 8.69 10.43
N LYS A 548 -3.08 9.78 11.17
CA LYS A 548 -2.55 11.12 10.88
C LYS A 548 -2.62 11.98 12.14
N PRO A 549 -1.88 13.09 12.26
CA PRO A 549 -1.93 13.97 13.44
C PRO A 549 -3.34 14.49 13.75
N GLU A 550 -4.17 14.72 12.73
CA GLU A 550 -5.54 15.20 12.90
C GLU A 550 -6.46 14.19 13.59
N ASN A 551 -6.13 12.91 13.54
CA ASN A 551 -6.85 11.81 14.18
C ASN A 551 -6.21 11.38 15.51
N LEU A 552 -5.27 12.16 16.03
CA LEU A 552 -4.63 11.97 17.34
C LEU A 552 -5.06 13.06 18.30
N ILE A 553 -5.60 12.68 19.44
CA ILE A 553 -6.18 13.58 20.45
C ILE A 553 -5.48 13.38 21.80
N LEU A 554 -5.33 14.46 22.60
CA LEU A 554 -4.84 14.41 23.97
C LEU A 554 -6.01 14.28 24.94
N ASP A 555 -5.90 13.40 25.91
CA ASP A 555 -6.77 13.43 27.07
C ASP A 555 -6.27 14.43 28.13
N ALA A 556 -6.99 14.55 29.24
CA ALA A 556 -6.70 15.51 30.32
C ALA A 556 -5.31 15.31 30.93
N GLU A 557 -4.81 14.07 30.96
CA GLU A 557 -3.47 13.74 31.46
C GLU A 557 -2.39 13.90 30.36
N GLY A 558 -2.78 14.22 29.13
CA GLY A 558 -1.88 14.43 28.00
C GLY A 558 -1.49 13.14 27.27
N TYR A 559 -2.23 12.04 27.42
CA TYR A 559 -2.03 10.82 26.64
C TYR A 559 -2.74 10.90 25.31
N LEU A 560 -2.09 10.35 24.27
CA LEU A 560 -2.66 10.29 22.92
C LEU A 560 -3.69 9.18 22.77
N LYS A 561 -4.76 9.50 22.07
CA LYS A 561 -5.83 8.60 21.71
C LYS A 561 -6.17 8.71 20.23
N LEU A 562 -6.48 7.59 19.59
CA LEU A 562 -6.96 7.54 18.22
C LEU A 562 -8.45 7.90 18.14
N VAL A 563 -8.81 8.70 17.14
CA VAL A 563 -10.20 9.07 16.84
C VAL A 563 -10.48 8.95 15.36
N ASP A 564 -11.75 9.09 14.97
CA ASP A 564 -12.21 8.94 13.58
C ASP A 564 -11.94 7.54 13.02
N PHE A 565 -12.81 6.60 13.36
CA PHE A 565 -12.76 5.22 12.89
C PHE A 565 -13.52 5.01 11.57
N GLY A 566 -13.83 6.08 10.83
CA GLY A 566 -14.56 6.03 9.58
C GLY A 566 -13.94 5.14 8.49
N PHE A 567 -12.63 4.91 8.54
CA PHE A 567 -11.94 3.96 7.66
C PHE A 567 -11.52 2.66 8.36
N ALA A 568 -11.81 2.50 9.64
CA ALA A 568 -11.46 1.28 10.35
C ALA A 568 -12.33 0.09 9.88
N LYS A 569 -11.74 -1.09 9.85
CA LYS A 569 -12.41 -2.30 9.38
C LYS A 569 -11.97 -3.51 10.17
N ARG A 570 -12.92 -4.39 10.50
CA ARG A 570 -12.62 -5.70 11.07
C ARG A 570 -12.28 -6.66 9.94
N ILE A 571 -11.13 -7.32 10.02
CA ILE A 571 -10.68 -8.36 9.09
C ILE A 571 -10.33 -9.63 9.86
N GLY A 572 -10.57 -10.80 9.25
CA GLY A 572 -10.16 -12.09 9.80
C GLY A 572 -8.65 -12.29 9.78
N SER A 573 -8.16 -13.20 10.60
CA SER A 573 -6.74 -13.60 10.58
C SER A 573 -6.35 -14.10 9.20
N GLY A 574 -5.25 -13.57 8.65
CA GLY A 574 -4.76 -13.90 7.31
C GLY A 574 -5.65 -13.40 6.15
N GLN A 575 -6.67 -12.60 6.43
CA GLN A 575 -7.51 -11.99 5.39
C GLN A 575 -7.04 -10.60 5.00
N LYS A 576 -7.31 -10.22 3.75
CA LYS A 576 -7.01 -8.90 3.19
C LYS A 576 -8.29 -8.13 2.85
N THR A 577 -8.17 -6.81 2.79
CA THR A 577 -9.20 -5.90 2.28
C THR A 577 -8.68 -5.13 1.08
N TRP A 578 -9.58 -4.64 0.21
CA TRP A 578 -9.22 -3.98 -1.06
C TRP A 578 -9.76 -2.56 -1.18
N THR A 579 -10.38 -2.02 -0.12
CA THR A 579 -10.89 -0.64 -0.14
C THR A 579 -9.74 0.34 -0.29
N PHE A 580 -9.77 1.16 -1.36
CA PHE A 580 -8.84 2.27 -1.49
C PHE A 580 -9.29 3.41 -0.56
N CYS A 581 -8.65 3.57 0.59
CA CYS A 581 -8.97 4.61 1.58
C CYS A 581 -7.73 5.06 2.35
N GLY A 582 -7.83 6.21 3.00
CA GLY A 582 -6.80 6.83 3.82
C GLY A 582 -6.46 8.25 3.39
N THR A 583 -5.51 8.85 4.05
CA THR A 583 -4.98 10.19 3.73
C THR A 583 -3.81 10.07 2.76
N PRO A 584 -3.78 10.80 1.63
CA PRO A 584 -2.82 10.58 0.54
C PRO A 584 -1.36 10.44 0.95
N GLU A 585 -0.86 11.28 1.86
CA GLU A 585 0.53 11.25 2.31
C GLU A 585 0.85 10.06 3.24
N TYR A 586 -0.17 9.39 3.77
CA TYR A 586 -0.08 8.29 4.73
C TYR A 586 -0.43 6.91 4.15
N VAL A 587 -0.97 6.88 2.91
CA VAL A 587 -1.40 5.64 2.26
C VAL A 587 -0.21 4.76 1.92
N ALA A 588 -0.30 3.46 2.24
CA ALA A 588 0.74 2.48 1.93
C ALA A 588 0.75 2.09 0.44
N PRO A 589 1.92 1.67 -0.11
CA PRO A 589 2.08 1.32 -1.53
C PRO A 589 1.11 0.25 -2.03
N GLU A 590 0.84 -0.78 -1.23
CA GLU A 590 -0.06 -1.88 -1.60
C GLU A 590 -1.52 -1.42 -1.74
N VAL A 591 -1.94 -0.37 -1.02
CA VAL A 591 -3.26 0.26 -1.19
C VAL A 591 -3.31 1.01 -2.52
N ILE A 592 -2.26 1.79 -2.84
CA ILE A 592 -2.14 2.52 -4.11
C ILE A 592 -2.16 1.55 -5.30
N LEU A 593 -1.46 0.42 -5.17
CA LEU A 593 -1.33 -0.60 -6.21
C LEU A 593 -2.52 -1.58 -6.24
N ASN A 594 -3.48 -1.43 -5.32
CA ASN A 594 -4.65 -2.30 -5.18
C ASN A 594 -4.31 -3.81 -5.12
N LYS A 595 -3.24 -4.14 -4.36
CA LYS A 595 -2.76 -5.52 -4.18
C LYS A 595 -3.46 -6.28 -3.05
N GLY A 596 -4.45 -5.65 -2.39
CA GLY A 596 -4.98 -6.11 -1.12
C GLY A 596 -4.05 -5.76 0.04
N HIS A 597 -4.61 -5.44 1.18
CA HIS A 597 -3.85 -4.98 2.34
C HIS A 597 -4.44 -5.50 3.66
N ASP A 598 -3.60 -5.52 4.68
CA ASP A 598 -3.89 -5.99 6.03
C ASP A 598 -3.40 -4.98 7.09
N PHE A 599 -3.16 -5.44 8.30
CA PHE A 599 -2.67 -4.61 9.42
C PHE A 599 -1.35 -3.89 9.13
N SER A 600 -0.56 -4.37 8.18
CA SER A 600 0.75 -3.81 7.83
C SER A 600 0.68 -2.37 7.33
N VAL A 601 -0.46 -1.90 6.79
CA VAL A 601 -0.64 -0.51 6.37
C VAL A 601 -0.61 0.47 7.54
N ASP A 602 -1.04 0.04 8.73
CA ASP A 602 -0.99 0.87 9.93
C ASP A 602 0.46 1.08 10.40
N PHE A 603 1.35 0.11 10.18
CA PHE A 603 2.78 0.26 10.46
C PHE A 603 3.48 1.18 9.47
N TRP A 604 3.08 1.16 8.18
CA TRP A 604 3.53 2.14 7.20
C TRP A 604 3.15 3.56 7.66
N SER A 605 1.88 3.79 7.96
CA SER A 605 1.40 5.10 8.39
C SER A 605 2.03 5.55 9.74
N LEU A 606 2.38 4.61 10.63
CA LEU A 606 3.17 4.90 11.84
C LEU A 606 4.55 5.45 11.47
N GLY A 607 5.22 4.89 10.47
CA GLY A 607 6.51 5.39 9.97
C GLY A 607 6.42 6.81 9.43
N ILE A 608 5.35 7.12 8.68
CA ILE A 608 5.06 8.48 8.20
C ILE A 608 4.84 9.43 9.38
N LEU A 609 4.08 9.00 10.39
CA LEU A 609 3.84 9.78 11.60
C LEU A 609 5.13 10.09 12.36
N VAL A 610 6.03 9.11 12.55
CA VAL A 610 7.34 9.34 13.21
C VAL A 610 8.10 10.45 12.49
N TYR A 611 8.14 10.42 11.16
CA TYR A 611 8.79 11.44 10.37
C TYR A 611 8.13 12.81 10.55
N GLU A 612 6.80 12.89 10.45
CA GLU A 612 6.05 14.16 10.57
C GLU A 612 6.14 14.75 11.98
N LEU A 613 6.11 13.94 13.04
CA LEU A 613 6.29 14.41 14.41
C LEU A 613 7.66 15.06 14.62
N LEU A 614 8.71 14.55 14.00
CA LEU A 614 10.07 15.08 14.13
C LEU A 614 10.34 16.30 13.24
N THR A 615 9.68 16.39 12.07
CA THR A 615 9.96 17.43 11.06
C THR A 615 8.88 18.50 10.95
N GLY A 616 7.62 18.17 11.26
CA GLY A 616 6.43 19.00 11.06
C GLY A 616 5.76 18.80 9.70
N ASN A 617 6.31 17.97 8.81
CA ASN A 617 5.74 17.65 7.49
C ASN A 617 5.91 16.16 7.20
N PRO A 618 4.99 15.52 6.45
CA PRO A 618 5.16 14.14 6.02
C PRO A 618 6.30 13.99 5.00
N PRO A 619 6.96 12.80 4.90
CA PRO A 619 8.08 12.57 3.99
C PRO A 619 7.66 12.66 2.52
N PHE A 620 6.44 12.26 2.21
CA PHE A 620 5.91 12.24 0.85
C PHE A 620 4.85 13.33 0.70
N SER A 621 5.23 14.46 0.10
CA SER A 621 4.32 15.58 -0.15
C SER A 621 4.60 16.13 -1.54
N GLY A 622 3.67 15.91 -2.47
CA GLY A 622 3.70 16.44 -3.82
C GLY A 622 2.86 17.69 -3.96
N THR A 623 2.95 18.36 -5.13
CA THR A 623 2.09 19.51 -5.49
C THR A 623 0.62 19.10 -5.63
N ASP A 624 0.39 17.84 -5.93
CA ASP A 624 -0.92 17.22 -6.04
C ASP A 624 -0.88 15.78 -5.51
N GLN A 625 -2.05 15.16 -5.42
CA GLN A 625 -2.22 13.80 -4.91
C GLN A 625 -1.44 12.75 -5.74
N MET A 626 -1.40 12.94 -7.05
CA MET A 626 -0.71 12.05 -7.97
C MET A 626 0.80 12.06 -7.74
N MET A 627 1.36 13.26 -7.58
CA MET A 627 2.78 13.43 -7.29
C MET A 627 3.15 12.79 -5.96
N THR A 628 2.28 12.94 -4.94
CA THR A 628 2.44 12.27 -3.64
C THR A 628 2.49 10.74 -3.80
N TYR A 629 1.57 10.14 -4.54
CA TYR A 629 1.57 8.68 -4.78
C TYR A 629 2.80 8.22 -5.56
N ASN A 630 3.26 8.98 -6.55
CA ASN A 630 4.48 8.67 -7.26
C ASN A 630 5.72 8.70 -6.34
N LEU A 631 5.78 9.63 -5.39
CA LEU A 631 6.85 9.67 -4.39
C LEU A 631 6.80 8.45 -3.46
N ILE A 632 5.61 8.07 -2.99
CA ILE A 632 5.40 6.87 -2.17
C ILE A 632 5.87 5.61 -2.91
N LEU A 633 5.51 5.47 -4.19
CA LEU A 633 5.90 4.32 -5.02
C LEU A 633 7.39 4.30 -5.39
N LYS A 634 8.11 5.42 -5.29
CA LYS A 634 9.59 5.45 -5.40
C LYS A 634 10.30 4.89 -4.17
N GLY A 635 9.64 4.90 -3.01
CA GLY A 635 10.14 4.33 -1.76
C GLY A 635 10.94 5.29 -0.90
N ILE A 636 11.00 4.95 0.40
CA ILE A 636 11.72 5.72 1.43
C ILE A 636 13.25 5.55 1.32
N GLU A 637 13.73 4.45 0.70
CA GLU A 637 15.15 4.16 0.55
C GLU A 637 15.88 5.22 -0.30
N LYS A 638 15.20 5.80 -1.27
CA LYS A 638 15.74 6.81 -2.19
C LYS A 638 15.63 8.24 -1.66
N MET A 639 15.17 8.39 -0.41
CA MET A 639 14.94 9.68 0.19
C MET A 639 16.10 10.08 1.11
N ASP A 640 16.56 11.32 0.97
CA ASP A 640 17.51 11.94 1.89
C ASP A 640 16.77 12.47 3.12
N PHE A 641 17.25 12.08 4.30
CA PHE A 641 16.67 12.51 5.55
C PHE A 641 17.27 13.85 6.01
N PRO A 642 16.43 14.79 6.50
CA PRO A 642 16.95 16.03 7.03
C PRO A 642 17.82 15.78 8.28
N ARG A 643 18.88 16.58 8.47
CA ARG A 643 19.85 16.46 9.59
C ARG A 643 19.20 16.48 10.99
N LYS A 644 17.98 16.98 11.09
CA LYS A 644 17.17 17.00 12.32
C LYS A 644 16.80 15.60 12.80
N ILE A 645 16.66 14.62 11.88
CA ILE A 645 16.36 13.22 12.21
C ILE A 645 17.67 12.49 12.48
N THR A 646 17.86 12.01 13.70
CA THR A 646 19.04 11.22 14.07
C THR A 646 18.98 9.80 13.50
N ARG A 647 20.12 9.09 13.49
CA ARG A 647 20.21 7.74 12.88
C ARG A 647 19.25 6.69 13.46
N LYS A 648 18.85 6.82 14.73
CA LYS A 648 17.96 5.82 15.37
C LYS A 648 16.52 5.95 14.90
N PRO A 649 15.87 7.12 14.93
CA PRO A 649 14.53 7.26 14.35
C PRO A 649 14.53 7.10 12.82
N GLU A 650 15.59 7.49 12.09
CA GLU A 650 15.71 7.22 10.66
C GLU A 650 15.63 5.71 10.38
N ASP A 651 16.36 4.88 11.12
CA ASP A 651 16.31 3.43 10.97
C ASP A 651 14.90 2.87 11.23
N LEU A 652 14.21 3.38 12.26
CA LEU A 652 12.82 2.97 12.53
C LEU A 652 11.89 3.32 11.36
N ILE A 653 11.97 4.56 10.84
CA ILE A 653 11.15 5.03 9.73
C ILE A 653 11.40 4.16 8.49
N ARG A 654 12.66 3.90 8.12
CA ARG A 654 13.01 3.06 6.96
C ARG A 654 12.47 1.65 7.08
N ARG A 655 12.50 1.06 8.29
CA ARG A 655 11.97 -0.30 8.55
C ARG A 655 10.44 -0.35 8.57
N LEU A 656 9.76 0.69 9.07
CA LEU A 656 8.31 0.80 9.05
C LEU A 656 7.77 1.10 7.64
N CYS A 657 8.53 1.85 6.81
CA CYS A 657 8.13 2.25 5.47
C CYS A 657 8.75 1.37 4.36
N ARG A 658 9.00 0.06 4.62
CA ARG A 658 9.40 -0.88 3.58
C ARG A 658 8.29 -1.00 2.52
N GLN A 659 8.68 -1.03 1.24
CA GLN A 659 7.75 -1.17 0.12
C GLN A 659 7.00 -2.51 0.19
N ASN A 660 7.74 -3.59 0.49
CA ASN A 660 7.17 -4.90 0.70
C ASN A 660 6.55 -4.97 2.11
N PRO A 661 5.21 -5.22 2.25
CA PRO A 661 4.56 -5.31 3.56
C PRO A 661 5.15 -6.38 4.48
N THR A 662 5.71 -7.46 3.92
CA THR A 662 6.25 -8.59 4.68
C THR A 662 7.58 -8.28 5.36
N GLU A 663 8.36 -7.34 4.79
CA GLU A 663 9.61 -6.87 5.37
C GLU A 663 9.42 -5.74 6.40
N ARG A 664 8.17 -5.28 6.54
CA ARG A 664 7.83 -4.10 7.34
C ARG A 664 7.90 -4.43 8.82
N LEU A 665 8.63 -3.62 9.59
CA LEU A 665 8.70 -3.77 11.05
C LEU A 665 7.29 -3.67 11.65
N GLY A 666 6.96 -4.60 12.53
CA GLY A 666 5.61 -4.79 13.06
C GLY A 666 4.83 -5.92 12.36
N ASN A 667 5.18 -6.26 11.12
CA ASN A 667 4.61 -7.40 10.39
C ASN A 667 5.52 -8.64 10.37
N LEU A 668 6.71 -8.56 10.97
CA LEU A 668 7.64 -9.67 11.12
C LEU A 668 7.13 -10.70 12.16
N LYS A 669 7.92 -11.75 12.43
CA LYS A 669 7.53 -12.89 13.28
C LYS A 669 7.04 -12.52 14.69
N ASN A 670 7.61 -11.49 15.33
CA ASN A 670 7.22 -11.07 16.67
C ASN A 670 6.13 -9.97 16.65
N GLY A 671 5.67 -9.57 15.46
CA GLY A 671 4.64 -8.55 15.29
C GLY A 671 5.06 -7.21 15.88
N ILE A 672 4.13 -6.53 16.53
CA ILE A 672 4.34 -5.18 17.09
C ILE A 672 5.43 -5.13 18.18
N ASN A 673 5.82 -6.27 18.75
CA ASN A 673 6.92 -6.34 19.71
C ASN A 673 8.28 -5.98 19.08
N ASP A 674 8.44 -6.16 17.78
CA ASP A 674 9.66 -5.75 17.07
C ASP A 674 9.78 -4.21 17.05
N ILE A 675 8.65 -3.50 16.95
CA ILE A 675 8.60 -2.03 17.08
C ILE A 675 8.98 -1.62 18.52
N LYS A 676 8.35 -2.25 19.53
CA LYS A 676 8.60 -1.94 20.96
C LYS A 676 10.06 -2.18 21.36
N LYS A 677 10.74 -3.15 20.77
CA LYS A 677 12.14 -3.51 21.02
C LYS A 677 13.14 -2.73 20.15
N HIS A 678 12.67 -1.93 19.20
CA HIS A 678 13.56 -1.19 18.31
C HIS A 678 14.48 -0.25 19.09
N ARG A 679 15.74 -0.09 18.65
CA ARG A 679 16.80 0.69 19.34
C ARG A 679 16.42 2.14 19.65
N TRP A 680 15.50 2.75 18.89
CA TRP A 680 14.98 4.09 19.17
C TRP A 680 14.05 4.12 20.38
N LEU A 681 13.27 3.06 20.61
CA LEU A 681 12.32 2.89 21.71
C LEU A 681 12.92 2.05 22.86
N SER A 682 14.16 1.59 22.73
CA SER A 682 14.85 0.83 23.78
C SER A 682 14.92 1.63 25.08
N GLY A 683 14.60 0.98 26.20
CA GLY A 683 14.53 1.62 27.52
C GLY A 683 13.24 2.43 27.79
N PHE A 684 12.30 2.48 26.85
CA PHE A 684 11.01 3.11 27.10
C PHE A 684 10.17 2.28 28.10
N ASN A 685 9.56 2.94 29.06
CA ASN A 685 8.76 2.26 30.10
C ASN A 685 7.35 1.96 29.58
N TRP A 686 7.19 0.85 28.85
CA TRP A 686 5.93 0.42 28.27
C TRP A 686 4.85 0.08 29.32
N GLU A 687 5.26 -0.52 30.44
CA GLU A 687 4.32 -0.86 31.52
C GLU A 687 3.80 0.41 32.23
N GLY A 688 4.68 1.38 32.45
CA GLY A 688 4.27 2.69 32.97
C GLY A 688 3.33 3.43 32.03
N LEU A 689 3.51 3.29 30.69
CA LEU A 689 2.59 3.85 29.70
C LEU A 689 1.20 3.20 29.79
N LYS A 690 1.15 1.87 29.80
CA LYS A 690 -0.11 1.11 29.92
C LYS A 690 -0.84 1.39 31.22
N ALA A 691 -0.11 1.48 32.33
CA ALA A 691 -0.66 1.82 33.63
C ALA A 691 -1.01 3.31 33.78
N ARG A 692 -0.70 4.16 32.75
CA ARG A 692 -0.91 5.62 32.77
C ARG A 692 -0.14 6.33 33.89
N ASN A 693 1.01 5.78 34.31
CA ASN A 693 1.84 6.29 35.39
C ASN A 693 3.02 7.15 34.90
N LEU A 694 3.17 7.31 33.57
CA LEU A 694 4.21 8.18 33.00
C LEU A 694 3.71 9.62 32.94
N PRO A 695 4.51 10.61 33.36
CA PRO A 695 4.17 12.00 33.16
C PRO A 695 4.22 12.31 31.65
N SER A 696 3.09 12.74 31.08
CA SER A 696 3.04 13.13 29.68
C SER A 696 3.77 14.45 29.46
N PRO A 697 4.66 14.56 28.45
CA PRO A 697 5.25 15.81 28.04
C PRO A 697 4.25 16.78 27.38
N LEU A 698 3.04 16.31 27.11
CA LEU A 698 1.99 17.05 26.41
C LEU A 698 0.84 17.46 27.34
N ARG A 699 0.94 17.20 28.65
CA ARG A 699 -0.10 17.57 29.61
C ARG A 699 -0.37 19.08 29.55
N ARG A 700 -1.66 19.44 29.56
CA ARG A 700 -2.14 20.83 29.55
C ARG A 700 -3.13 21.03 30.69
N GLU A 701 -3.18 22.24 31.21
CA GLU A 701 -4.18 22.64 32.20
C GLU A 701 -5.51 22.95 31.47
N LEU A 702 -6.59 22.39 31.98
CA LEU A 702 -7.94 22.57 31.46
C LEU A 702 -8.80 23.25 32.51
N ASN A 703 -9.62 24.23 32.09
CA ASN A 703 -10.55 24.95 32.95
C ASN A 703 -11.89 24.23 33.15
N GLY A 704 -11.93 22.92 32.93
CA GLY A 704 -13.10 22.08 33.13
C GLY A 704 -13.48 21.23 31.89
N PRO A 705 -14.55 20.42 31.97
CA PRO A 705 -14.92 19.46 30.91
C PRO A 705 -15.44 20.12 29.62
N THR A 706 -15.76 21.41 29.65
CA THR A 706 -16.20 22.19 28.46
C THR A 706 -15.11 23.11 27.92
N ASP A 707 -13.87 23.03 28.44
CA ASP A 707 -12.77 23.83 27.93
C ASP A 707 -12.38 23.40 26.52
N HIS A 708 -12.60 24.30 25.56
CA HIS A 708 -12.26 24.13 24.14
C HIS A 708 -11.25 25.17 23.65
N SER A 709 -10.52 25.81 24.55
CA SER A 709 -9.54 26.87 24.26
C SER A 709 -8.41 26.43 23.34
N TYR A 710 -8.11 25.12 23.31
CA TYR A 710 -7.08 24.51 22.45
C TYR A 710 -7.58 24.06 21.07
N PHE A 711 -8.88 24.23 20.78
CA PHE A 711 -9.48 23.90 19.49
C PHE A 711 -9.56 25.14 18.58
N ASP A 712 -9.52 24.92 17.28
CA ASP A 712 -9.76 25.97 16.29
C ASP A 712 -11.21 26.47 16.40
N LYS A 713 -11.42 27.77 16.17
CA LYS A 713 -12.76 28.37 16.19
C LYS A 713 -13.44 28.17 14.84
N TYR A 714 -14.61 27.56 14.84
CA TYR A 714 -15.42 27.35 13.65
C TYR A 714 -16.70 28.18 13.70
N PRO A 715 -17.15 28.77 12.56
CA PRO A 715 -18.42 29.46 12.50
C PRO A 715 -19.58 28.45 12.67
N PRO A 716 -20.71 28.91 13.29
CA PRO A 716 -21.92 28.09 13.38
C PRO A 716 -22.44 27.73 11.98
N GLU A 717 -23.09 26.59 11.85
CA GLU A 717 -23.69 26.15 10.60
C GLU A 717 -24.87 27.04 10.23
N LYS A 718 -24.85 27.60 9.01
CA LYS A 718 -25.94 28.42 8.49
C LYS A 718 -26.79 27.57 7.56
N GLY A 719 -28.07 27.38 7.92
CA GLY A 719 -29.06 26.65 7.10
C GLY A 719 -29.46 25.28 7.64
N VAL A 720 -30.58 24.77 7.19
CA VAL A 720 -31.06 23.42 7.47
C VAL A 720 -30.50 22.51 6.39
N PRO A 721 -29.83 21.40 6.76
CA PRO A 721 -29.35 20.44 5.76
C PRO A 721 -30.55 19.86 4.98
N PRO A 722 -30.39 19.57 3.68
CA PRO A 722 -31.43 18.98 2.88
C PRO A 722 -31.82 17.59 3.40
N ASP A 723 -33.14 17.29 3.34
CA ASP A 723 -33.66 15.99 3.74
C ASP A 723 -33.10 14.85 2.88
N GLU A 724 -32.89 13.71 3.51
CA GLU A 724 -32.50 12.45 2.87
C GLU A 724 -33.53 11.38 3.23
N LEU A 725 -34.19 10.81 2.22
CA LEU A 725 -35.38 9.99 2.38
C LEU A 725 -35.17 8.52 1.96
N SER A 726 -33.96 8.08 1.66
CA SER A 726 -33.68 6.70 1.24
C SER A 726 -33.90 5.69 2.36
N GLY A 727 -33.89 6.14 3.63
CA GLY A 727 -34.08 5.30 4.79
C GLY A 727 -32.94 4.35 5.07
N TRP A 728 -31.73 4.63 4.56
CA TRP A 728 -30.53 3.82 4.79
C TRP A 728 -30.15 3.72 6.27
N ASP A 729 -30.54 4.71 7.06
CA ASP A 729 -30.20 4.87 8.47
C ASP A 729 -31.28 4.37 9.43
N LYS A 730 -32.29 3.62 8.96
CA LYS A 730 -33.39 3.12 9.81
C LYS A 730 -32.91 2.21 10.94
N ASP A 731 -31.84 1.48 10.72
CA ASP A 731 -31.24 0.56 11.68
C ASP A 731 -29.95 1.14 12.33
N PHE A 732 -29.74 2.45 12.20
CA PHE A 732 -28.53 3.11 12.71
C PHE A 732 -28.62 3.48 14.18
#